data_46593be2d63508210876af8eb6eccd79
#
_entry.id   46593be2d63508210876af8eb6eccd79
#
_cell.length_a   1.000
_cell.length_b   1.000
_cell.length_c   1.000
_cell.angle_alpha   90.00
_cell.angle_beta   90.00
_cell.angle_gamma   90.00
#
_symmetry.space_group_name_H-M   'P 1'
#
loop_
_entity.id
_entity.type
_entity.pdbx_description
1 polymer ?
#
loop_
_entity_poly.entity_id
_entity_poly.type
_entity_poly.pdbx_seq_one_letter_code
_entity_poly.pdbx_strand_id
1 'polypeptide(L)'
;MSCKDTRGRAFSHTLSTRALSQRGMDKAMQEQDGNNKFNISERLEVLRRGREALRWEGSFRDYFELVTQNPRLAQLSHARINDMVHAAGVEKLNEGTRDEVTRYNFFAHELFGIEEPIARIVEYFKSAAQRLEVRKRILLLMGPVGGGKSTIVTMLKRGLEEWTRMDTGAVYAIKDCPMHEEPLHLIPQELRAEIEKHYGIYIEGDLCPQCRYALEHEYGGRHEDVKVHRVIFSEKERIGIGTFSPSDPKSQDITELTGSIDLSTIGEVGVESDPRAYRFDGELNIANRGLMEFVEMLKVDEKFLYSLLTLSQEQNIKTGRFAMIYADEVILSHTNENEYISFAGNRKSEALQDRIILVRVPYNLKVSQEERIYYKLLNQSEVLRNVHIAPNTLKVAAMFAVMTRLEEPKRANVDIVKKMKLYDGEDVEGYKSKDVRELKDETVREGMDGISPRYIINRLSSALVRDGVTCINPIDALRAIKDGFEQHTGISVDQRDRYLNLISAARKEYDELAKIEVQRAFVYSFEEMARTMCNNYLDNVEAYCNKERIKDPITEEEMDPDEQLMRSIEEQIGISENAKNTFRQEILIRISSYARKGRSFEYNSHERLKEAIEKKIFADLKDVVKITTSAKTPDPDQLRRINEVVDRLVKEHGYCPVCANELLTYVGTLLSR
;
A
#
# COMPACT_ATOMS: atom_id res chain seq x y z
N MET A 1 31.53 -23.83 19.48
CA MET A 1 32.16 -22.56 19.82
C MET A 1 31.37 -21.46 19.13
N SER A 2 30.70 -20.67 19.93
CA SER A 2 29.68 -19.69 19.53
C SER A 2 30.36 -18.37 19.13
N CYS A 3 30.12 -17.89 17.92
CA CYS A 3 30.42 -16.53 17.52
C CYS A 3 29.10 -15.76 17.46
N LYS A 4 28.85 -14.98 18.51
CA LYS A 4 27.68 -14.10 18.60
C LYS A 4 27.84 -12.93 17.65
N ASP A 5 26.86 -12.80 16.78
CA ASP A 5 26.70 -11.69 15.83
C ASP A 5 26.28 -10.40 16.58
N THR A 6 27.25 -9.57 16.89
CA THR A 6 27.06 -8.29 17.60
C THR A 6 26.86 -7.09 16.65
N ARG A 7 26.74 -7.31 15.33
CA ARG A 7 26.62 -6.22 14.32
C ARG A 7 25.20 -5.75 14.02
N GLY A 8 24.18 -6.51 14.41
CA GLY A 8 22.78 -6.15 14.10
C GLY A 8 22.16 -5.06 15.00
N ARG A 9 22.67 -4.89 16.23
CA ARG A 9 22.07 -3.93 17.18
C ARG A 9 22.57 -2.49 17.07
N ALA A 10 23.74 -2.26 16.51
CA ALA A 10 24.29 -0.89 16.36
C ALA A 10 23.66 -0.15 15.16
N PHE A 11 23.20 -0.88 14.12
CA PHE A 11 22.63 -0.28 12.91
C PHE A 11 21.19 0.19 13.08
N SER A 12 20.37 -0.51 13.89
CA SER A 12 18.99 -0.10 14.15
C SER A 12 18.91 1.15 15.05
N HIS A 13 19.90 1.37 15.91
CA HIS A 13 19.95 2.54 16.78
C HIS A 13 20.35 3.84 16.06
N THR A 14 21.19 3.77 15.02
CA THR A 14 21.61 4.96 14.27
C THR A 14 20.56 5.47 13.28
N LEU A 15 19.76 4.60 12.66
CA LEU A 15 18.64 5.00 11.80
C LEU A 15 17.44 5.49 12.63
N SER A 16 17.17 4.86 13.76
CA SER A 16 16.16 5.32 14.74
C SER A 16 16.50 6.69 15.33
N THR A 17 17.78 6.96 15.63
CA THR A 17 18.19 8.26 16.20
C THR A 17 18.24 9.37 15.16
N ARG A 18 18.45 9.09 13.85
CA ARG A 18 18.41 10.14 12.80
C ARG A 18 17.02 10.39 12.23
N ALA A 19 16.17 9.38 12.08
CA ALA A 19 14.73 9.58 11.86
C ALA A 19 14.06 10.27 13.06
N LEU A 20 14.56 10.02 14.27
CA LEU A 20 14.23 10.78 15.48
C LEU A 20 14.85 12.18 15.47
N SER A 21 16.01 12.43 14.83
CA SER A 21 16.58 13.78 14.71
C SER A 21 15.87 14.61 13.65
N GLN A 22 15.39 14.03 12.56
CA GLN A 22 14.52 14.74 11.62
C GLN A 22 13.13 14.96 12.20
N ARG A 23 12.51 13.96 12.85
CA ARG A 23 11.30 14.17 13.67
C ARG A 23 11.57 15.04 14.89
N GLY A 24 12.78 15.05 15.43
CA GLY A 24 13.23 15.96 16.49
C GLY A 24 13.43 17.39 15.98
N MET A 25 13.95 17.57 14.77
CA MET A 25 14.00 18.88 14.10
C MET A 25 12.61 19.37 13.71
N ASP A 26 11.76 18.49 13.15
CA ASP A 26 10.37 18.82 12.85
C ASP A 26 9.55 19.08 14.13
N LYS A 27 9.80 18.34 15.22
CA LYS A 27 9.19 18.59 16.53
C LYS A 27 9.74 19.83 17.21
N ALA A 28 11.05 20.07 17.16
CA ALA A 28 11.65 21.31 17.65
C ALA A 28 11.24 22.53 16.81
N MET A 29 10.99 22.34 15.51
CA MET A 29 10.37 23.35 14.64
C MET A 29 8.88 23.55 14.94
N GLN A 30 8.16 22.55 15.42
CA GLN A 30 6.76 22.64 15.83
C GLN A 30 6.59 23.15 17.27
N GLU A 31 7.50 22.86 18.19
CA GLU A 31 7.45 23.32 19.58
C GLU A 31 7.90 24.78 19.76
N GLN A 32 8.64 25.36 18.80
CA GLN A 32 8.95 26.80 18.77
C GLN A 32 7.84 27.66 18.14
N ASP A 33 6.80 27.07 17.56
CA ASP A 33 5.69 27.78 16.89
C ASP A 33 4.67 28.43 17.86
N GLY A 34 4.92 28.44 19.15
CA GLY A 34 4.01 29.08 20.13
C GLY A 34 3.95 30.62 20.06
N ASN A 35 4.88 31.31 19.43
CA ASN A 35 4.88 32.79 19.34
C ASN A 35 5.83 33.42 18.30
N ASN A 36 6.28 32.72 17.27
CA ASN A 36 7.22 33.29 16.30
C ASN A 36 6.59 33.43 14.92
N LYS A 37 6.56 34.64 14.38
CA LYS A 37 6.17 34.92 12.99
C LYS A 37 7.04 34.05 12.06
N PHE A 38 6.39 33.30 11.16
CA PHE A 38 7.06 32.51 10.12
C PHE A 38 8.11 33.35 9.38
N ASN A 39 9.41 33.09 9.68
CA ASN A 39 10.51 33.79 9.03
C ASN A 39 11.05 32.95 7.86
N ILE A 40 10.59 33.31 6.66
CA ILE A 40 10.98 32.60 5.42
C ILE A 40 12.49 32.69 5.16
N SER A 41 13.13 33.84 5.50
CA SER A 41 14.57 34.05 5.25
C SER A 41 15.44 33.13 6.11
N GLU A 42 15.09 32.91 7.35
CA GLU A 42 15.81 32.01 8.26
C GLU A 42 15.68 30.55 7.79
N ARG A 43 14.49 30.14 7.39
CA ARG A 43 14.25 28.79 6.84
C ARG A 43 14.99 28.55 5.52
N LEU A 44 15.02 29.55 4.64
CA LEU A 44 15.80 29.48 3.40
C LEU A 44 17.32 29.38 3.67
N GLU A 45 17.81 30.07 4.68
CA GLU A 45 19.21 29.99 5.08
C GLU A 45 19.57 28.59 5.63
N VAL A 46 18.71 27.97 6.45
CA VAL A 46 18.88 26.59 6.93
C VAL A 46 18.92 25.61 5.76
N LEU A 47 18.01 25.76 4.79
CA LEU A 47 18.00 24.93 3.58
C LEU A 47 19.26 25.13 2.73
N ARG A 48 19.77 26.37 2.61
CA ARG A 48 20.99 26.68 1.87
C ARG A 48 22.19 26.00 2.53
N ARG A 49 22.37 26.13 3.83
CA ARG A 49 23.45 25.47 4.60
C ARG A 49 23.36 23.95 4.48
N GLY A 50 22.14 23.37 4.55
CA GLY A 50 21.94 21.93 4.35
C GLY A 50 22.39 21.47 2.96
N ARG A 51 22.14 22.26 1.92
CA ARG A 51 22.60 21.96 0.55
C ARG A 51 24.11 22.13 0.38
N GLU A 52 24.68 23.15 1.01
CA GLU A 52 26.15 23.38 1.00
C GLU A 52 26.90 22.24 1.71
N ALA A 53 26.35 21.71 2.80
CA ALA A 53 26.94 20.58 3.52
C ALA A 53 26.96 19.26 2.72
N LEU A 54 26.11 19.15 1.68
CA LEU A 54 26.08 17.99 0.78
C LEU A 54 27.07 18.12 -0.39
N ARG A 55 27.68 19.29 -0.58
CA ARG A 55 28.68 19.49 -1.63
C ARG A 55 30.02 18.94 -1.15
N TRP A 56 30.52 17.98 -1.88
CA TRP A 56 31.87 17.47 -1.73
C TRP A 56 32.55 17.53 -3.09
N GLU A 57 33.77 18.01 -3.13
CA GLU A 57 34.61 18.03 -4.33
C GLU A 57 36.05 17.70 -3.90
N GLY A 58 36.71 16.82 -4.64
CA GLY A 58 38.06 16.38 -4.40
C GLY A 58 38.73 15.88 -5.67
N SER A 59 39.92 15.30 -5.53
CA SER A 59 40.61 14.57 -6.60
C SER A 59 40.11 13.11 -6.64
N PHE A 60 40.44 12.39 -7.71
CA PHE A 60 40.21 10.94 -7.77
C PHE A 60 40.95 10.21 -6.62
N ARG A 61 42.11 10.68 -6.21
CA ARG A 61 42.83 10.13 -5.08
C ARG A 61 42.03 10.23 -3.78
N ASP A 62 41.46 11.41 -3.49
CA ASP A 62 40.62 11.63 -2.30
C ASP A 62 39.40 10.73 -2.33
N TYR A 63 38.76 10.58 -3.50
CA TYR A 63 37.62 9.68 -3.67
C TYR A 63 38.01 8.22 -3.47
N PHE A 64 39.14 7.77 -3.99
CA PHE A 64 39.60 6.40 -3.85
C PHE A 64 39.85 6.05 -2.38
N GLU A 65 40.40 6.97 -1.59
CA GLU A 65 40.54 6.80 -0.12
C GLU A 65 39.16 6.62 0.54
N LEU A 66 38.14 7.38 0.15
CA LEU A 66 36.77 7.23 0.69
C LEU A 66 36.19 5.85 0.35
N VAL A 67 36.35 5.39 -0.88
CA VAL A 67 35.80 4.10 -1.31
C VAL A 67 36.52 2.92 -0.66
N THR A 68 37.83 3.01 -0.46
CA THR A 68 38.58 1.96 0.26
C THR A 68 38.12 1.81 1.70
N GLN A 69 37.71 2.91 2.36
CA GLN A 69 37.12 2.89 3.70
C GLN A 69 35.66 2.41 3.70
N ASN A 70 34.91 2.72 2.65
CA ASN A 70 33.51 2.33 2.50
C ASN A 70 33.20 1.88 1.07
N PRO A 71 33.43 0.60 0.72
CA PRO A 71 33.19 0.08 -0.64
C PRO A 71 31.75 0.21 -1.14
N ARG A 72 30.76 0.43 -0.23
CA ARG A 72 29.37 0.65 -0.59
C ARG A 72 29.12 1.94 -1.39
N LEU A 73 30.04 2.90 -1.35
CA LEU A 73 29.92 4.14 -2.15
C LEU A 73 29.98 3.87 -3.66
N ALA A 74 30.69 2.80 -4.07
CA ALA A 74 30.85 2.38 -5.45
C ALA A 74 29.85 1.27 -5.88
N GLN A 75 28.77 1.06 -5.14
CA GLN A 75 27.77 0.04 -5.47
C GLN A 75 27.00 0.38 -6.75
N LEU A 76 26.62 -0.66 -7.48
CA LEU A 76 25.81 -0.54 -8.70
C LEU A 76 24.35 -0.13 -8.39
N SER A 77 23.64 0.33 -9.40
CA SER A 77 22.27 0.85 -9.35
C SER A 77 21.29 -0.09 -8.63
N HIS A 78 21.29 -1.37 -8.94
CA HIS A 78 20.42 -2.38 -8.33
C HIS A 78 20.70 -2.58 -6.83
N ALA A 79 21.97 -2.58 -6.43
CA ALA A 79 22.37 -2.71 -5.05
C ALA A 79 21.96 -1.47 -4.24
N ARG A 80 22.08 -0.29 -4.85
CA ARG A 80 21.64 0.98 -4.25
C ARG A 80 20.15 0.99 -3.95
N ILE A 81 19.31 0.56 -4.90
CA ILE A 81 17.86 0.46 -4.71
C ILE A 81 17.52 -0.59 -3.64
N ASN A 82 18.19 -1.75 -3.69
CA ASN A 82 17.99 -2.80 -2.67
C ASN A 82 18.31 -2.29 -1.26
N ASP A 83 19.44 -1.62 -1.09
CA ASP A 83 19.84 -1.08 0.22
C ASP A 83 18.90 0.02 0.70
N MET A 84 18.45 0.90 -0.20
CA MET A 84 17.45 1.93 0.07
C MET A 84 16.14 1.34 0.61
N VAL A 85 15.60 0.32 -0.06
CA VAL A 85 14.36 -0.33 0.34
C VAL A 85 14.50 -1.03 1.70
N HIS A 86 15.61 -1.74 1.93
CA HIS A 86 15.86 -2.45 3.18
C HIS A 86 16.17 -1.52 4.35
N ALA A 87 16.76 -0.35 4.10
CA ALA A 87 17.06 0.65 5.15
C ALA A 87 15.80 1.19 5.85
N ALA A 88 14.66 1.18 5.17
CA ALA A 88 13.37 1.56 5.75
C ALA A 88 12.81 0.53 6.76
N GLY A 89 13.38 -0.67 6.79
CA GLY A 89 12.95 -1.77 7.64
C GLY A 89 12.05 -2.78 6.92
N VAL A 90 12.08 -3.99 7.45
CA VAL A 90 11.34 -5.14 6.92
C VAL A 90 10.60 -5.82 8.06
N GLU A 91 9.34 -6.13 7.86
CA GLU A 91 8.48 -6.83 8.82
C GLU A 91 7.98 -8.13 8.20
N LYS A 92 7.87 -9.18 9.01
CA LYS A 92 7.24 -10.43 8.61
C LYS A 92 5.82 -10.47 9.16
N LEU A 93 4.86 -10.58 8.28
CA LEU A 93 3.46 -10.78 8.62
C LEU A 93 3.18 -12.28 8.67
N ASN A 94 2.39 -12.72 9.65
CA ASN A 94 2.04 -14.14 9.87
C ASN A 94 3.27 -15.05 10.03
N GLU A 95 4.28 -14.59 10.76
CA GLU A 95 5.55 -15.30 10.98
C GLU A 95 5.31 -16.73 11.49
N GLY A 96 6.01 -17.69 10.89
CA GLY A 96 5.92 -19.12 11.24
C GLY A 96 4.69 -19.85 10.68
N THR A 97 3.84 -19.17 9.91
CA THR A 97 2.75 -19.80 9.16
C THR A 97 3.13 -20.00 7.69
N ARG A 98 2.36 -20.83 6.97
CA ARG A 98 2.54 -20.97 5.51
C ARG A 98 2.12 -19.73 4.72
N ASP A 99 1.45 -18.77 5.38
CA ASP A 99 0.99 -17.50 4.82
C ASP A 99 1.91 -16.35 5.26
N GLU A 100 3.16 -16.64 5.58
CA GLU A 100 4.18 -15.64 5.89
C GLU A 100 4.43 -14.76 4.67
N VAL A 101 4.22 -13.46 4.84
CA VAL A 101 4.44 -12.44 3.81
C VAL A 101 5.41 -11.40 4.35
N THR A 102 6.41 -11.07 3.55
CA THR A 102 7.37 -10.02 3.87
C THR A 102 6.79 -8.65 3.49
N ARG A 103 6.68 -7.76 4.46
CA ARG A 103 6.25 -6.36 4.27
C ARG A 103 7.46 -5.44 4.34
N TYR A 104 7.64 -4.63 3.32
CA TYR A 104 8.70 -3.63 3.26
C TYR A 104 8.15 -2.25 3.65
N ASN A 105 8.67 -1.69 4.74
CA ASN A 105 8.18 -0.42 5.31
C ASN A 105 8.34 0.75 4.34
N PHE A 106 9.30 0.67 3.43
CA PHE A 106 9.47 1.64 2.35
C PHE A 106 8.17 1.89 1.56
N PHE A 107 7.41 0.83 1.28
CA PHE A 107 6.16 0.91 0.52
C PHE A 107 4.89 1.00 1.38
N ALA A 108 4.97 0.67 2.67
CA ALA A 108 3.82 0.37 3.52
C ALA A 108 2.88 1.56 3.79
N HIS A 109 3.37 2.80 3.61
CA HIS A 109 2.57 4.02 3.83
C HIS A 109 1.78 4.45 2.60
N GLU A 110 2.19 3.99 1.42
CA GLU A 110 1.61 4.41 0.14
C GLU A 110 0.80 3.29 -0.53
N LEU A 111 1.22 2.04 -0.37
CA LEU A 111 0.68 0.87 -1.05
C LEU A 111 0.11 -0.12 -0.04
N PHE A 112 -1.11 -0.56 -0.28
CA PHE A 112 -1.85 -1.43 0.62
C PHE A 112 -2.35 -2.67 -0.12
N GLY A 113 -2.19 -3.86 0.49
CA GLY A 113 -2.75 -5.11 -0.01
C GLY A 113 -2.04 -5.74 -1.22
N ILE A 114 -0.88 -5.22 -1.61
CA ILE A 114 -0.04 -5.73 -2.72
C ILE A 114 1.36 -6.14 -2.24
N GLU A 115 1.45 -6.67 -1.02
CA GLU A 115 2.72 -7.07 -0.40
C GLU A 115 3.43 -8.14 -1.20
N GLU A 116 2.72 -9.10 -1.79
CA GLU A 116 3.29 -10.18 -2.59
C GLU A 116 3.95 -9.68 -3.90
N PRO A 117 3.31 -8.86 -4.74
CA PRO A 117 3.98 -8.19 -5.86
C PRO A 117 5.21 -7.38 -5.44
N ILE A 118 5.13 -6.63 -4.33
CA ILE A 118 6.26 -5.86 -3.79
C ILE A 118 7.41 -6.78 -3.40
N ALA A 119 7.12 -7.90 -2.74
CA ALA A 119 8.14 -8.87 -2.36
C ALA A 119 8.89 -9.42 -3.58
N ARG A 120 8.19 -9.73 -4.69
CA ARG A 120 8.80 -10.15 -5.96
C ARG A 120 9.68 -9.07 -6.59
N ILE A 121 9.26 -7.80 -6.54
CA ILE A 121 10.06 -6.66 -7.01
C ILE A 121 11.34 -6.52 -6.18
N VAL A 122 11.26 -6.64 -4.86
CA VAL A 122 12.43 -6.53 -3.98
C VAL A 122 13.35 -7.75 -4.13
N GLU A 123 12.80 -8.94 -4.35
CA GLU A 123 13.58 -10.15 -4.66
C GLU A 123 14.38 -9.98 -5.96
N TYR A 124 13.79 -9.36 -6.98
CA TYR A 124 14.52 -8.97 -8.20
C TYR A 124 15.70 -8.08 -7.85
N PHE A 125 15.51 -6.98 -7.10
CA PHE A 125 16.60 -6.09 -6.72
C PHE A 125 17.67 -6.79 -5.88
N LYS A 126 17.26 -7.64 -4.95
CA LYS A 126 18.17 -8.42 -4.10
C LYS A 126 19.04 -9.38 -4.94
N SER A 127 18.43 -10.08 -5.89
CA SER A 127 19.15 -11.00 -6.79
C SER A 127 20.07 -10.24 -7.74
N ALA A 128 19.62 -9.10 -8.29
CA ALA A 128 20.41 -8.23 -9.14
C ALA A 128 21.59 -7.58 -8.39
N ALA A 129 21.40 -7.22 -7.13
CA ALA A 129 22.45 -6.68 -6.25
C ALA A 129 23.59 -7.71 -6.01
N GLN A 130 23.31 -8.99 -6.11
CA GLN A 130 24.30 -10.08 -6.05
C GLN A 130 25.00 -10.32 -7.39
N ARG A 131 24.81 -9.46 -8.37
CA ARG A 131 25.38 -9.53 -9.74
C ARG A 131 24.97 -10.77 -10.53
N LEU A 132 23.81 -11.37 -10.19
CA LEU A 132 23.27 -12.44 -11.01
C LEU A 132 22.78 -11.91 -12.38
N GLU A 133 22.63 -12.78 -13.35
CA GLU A 133 22.16 -12.44 -14.72
C GLU A 133 20.83 -11.66 -14.73
N VAL A 134 20.06 -11.78 -13.66
CA VAL A 134 18.81 -11.03 -13.43
C VAL A 134 18.98 -9.51 -13.54
N ARG A 135 20.17 -8.96 -13.18
CA ARG A 135 20.45 -7.52 -13.27
C ARG A 135 20.39 -6.97 -14.70
N LYS A 136 20.60 -7.83 -15.68
CA LYS A 136 20.55 -7.48 -17.10
C LYS A 136 19.13 -7.57 -17.69
N ARG A 137 18.12 -7.75 -16.85
CA ARG A 137 16.73 -7.90 -17.28
C ARG A 137 15.92 -6.62 -17.01
N ILE A 138 14.97 -6.39 -17.89
CA ILE A 138 14.01 -5.29 -17.74
C ILE A 138 12.92 -5.73 -16.76
N LEU A 139 12.66 -4.95 -15.72
CA LEU A 139 11.56 -5.20 -14.80
C LEU A 139 10.27 -4.62 -15.37
N LEU A 140 9.34 -5.47 -15.78
CA LEU A 140 8.03 -5.07 -16.32
C LEU A 140 6.90 -5.30 -15.34
N LEU A 141 6.26 -4.23 -14.89
CA LEU A 141 5.08 -4.28 -14.03
C LEU A 141 3.82 -4.37 -14.90
N MET A 142 3.12 -5.49 -14.84
CA MET A 142 1.88 -5.70 -15.58
C MET A 142 0.67 -5.69 -14.64
N GLY A 143 -0.37 -4.97 -15.01
CA GLY A 143 -1.60 -4.93 -14.22
C GLY A 143 -2.62 -3.93 -14.73
N PRO A 144 -3.80 -3.88 -14.13
CA PRO A 144 -4.88 -2.99 -14.55
C PRO A 144 -4.56 -1.52 -14.29
N VAL A 145 -5.32 -0.63 -14.93
CA VAL A 145 -5.18 0.83 -14.75
C VAL A 145 -5.59 1.23 -13.34
N GLY A 146 -4.69 1.95 -12.62
CA GLY A 146 -4.94 2.33 -11.23
C GLY A 146 -4.60 1.23 -10.19
N GLY A 147 -3.90 0.16 -10.59
CA GLY A 147 -3.42 -0.91 -9.70
C GLY A 147 -2.17 -0.57 -8.88
N GLY A 148 -1.68 0.68 -8.92
CA GLY A 148 -0.53 1.11 -8.10
C GLY A 148 0.83 1.02 -8.80
N LYS A 149 0.92 0.56 -10.06
CA LYS A 149 2.17 0.42 -10.81
C LYS A 149 3.01 1.71 -10.86
N SER A 150 2.42 2.81 -11.33
CA SER A 150 3.11 4.11 -11.40
C SER A 150 3.45 4.65 -9.99
N THR A 151 2.67 4.31 -8.97
CA THR A 151 2.98 4.68 -7.58
C THR A 151 4.24 3.98 -7.10
N ILE A 152 4.42 2.68 -7.41
CA ILE A 152 5.65 1.93 -7.10
C ILE A 152 6.86 2.64 -7.71
N VAL A 153 6.78 2.99 -9.01
CA VAL A 153 7.87 3.68 -9.73
C VAL A 153 8.17 5.04 -9.12
N THR A 154 7.14 5.84 -8.89
CA THR A 154 7.28 7.17 -8.26
C THR A 154 7.92 7.08 -6.87
N MET A 155 7.56 6.07 -6.08
CA MET A 155 8.18 5.86 -4.77
C MET A 155 9.67 5.51 -4.89
N LEU A 156 10.05 4.65 -5.83
CA LEU A 156 11.45 4.30 -6.07
C LEU A 156 12.26 5.53 -6.51
N LYS A 157 11.74 6.36 -7.41
CA LYS A 157 12.38 7.61 -7.86
C LYS A 157 12.60 8.57 -6.69
N ARG A 158 11.53 8.89 -5.95
CA ARG A 158 11.61 9.78 -4.78
C ARG A 158 12.54 9.22 -3.69
N GLY A 159 12.46 7.92 -3.46
CA GLY A 159 13.35 7.24 -2.53
C GLY A 159 14.83 7.40 -2.93
N LEU A 160 15.17 7.25 -4.22
CA LEU A 160 16.53 7.47 -4.71
C LEU A 160 16.98 8.93 -4.54
N GLU A 161 16.12 9.91 -4.81
CA GLU A 161 16.41 11.32 -4.56
C GLU A 161 16.72 11.60 -3.08
N GLU A 162 15.98 10.99 -2.16
CA GLU A 162 16.19 11.12 -0.72
C GLU A 162 17.41 10.33 -0.25
N TRP A 163 17.58 9.11 -0.75
CA TRP A 163 18.68 8.22 -0.39
C TRP A 163 20.05 8.82 -0.72
N THR A 164 20.19 9.43 -1.91
CA THR A 164 21.47 10.03 -2.33
C THR A 164 21.83 11.32 -1.57
N ARG A 165 20.88 11.92 -0.84
CA ARG A 165 21.16 13.00 0.10
C ARG A 165 21.79 12.50 1.40
N MET A 166 21.60 11.24 1.73
CA MET A 166 22.21 10.64 2.93
C MET A 166 23.67 10.21 2.66
N ASP A 167 24.50 10.20 3.69
CA ASP A 167 25.89 9.75 3.52
C ASP A 167 26.01 8.26 3.22
N THR A 168 25.03 7.48 3.69
CA THR A 168 24.93 6.03 3.38
C THR A 168 24.59 5.73 1.93
N GLY A 169 23.92 6.66 1.25
CA GLY A 169 23.53 6.56 -0.15
C GLY A 169 24.31 7.52 -1.06
N ALA A 170 25.37 8.16 -0.56
CA ALA A 170 26.14 9.15 -1.31
C ALA A 170 26.66 8.57 -2.63
N VAL A 171 26.56 9.37 -3.69
CA VAL A 171 27.03 9.04 -5.05
C VAL A 171 28.06 10.08 -5.44
N TYR A 172 29.15 9.62 -6.03
CA TYR A 172 30.23 10.49 -6.52
C TYR A 172 30.43 10.27 -8.02
N ALA A 173 30.76 11.32 -8.74
CA ALA A 173 30.94 11.27 -10.18
C ALA A 173 32.16 12.06 -10.63
N ILE A 174 32.71 11.75 -11.79
CA ILE A 174 33.73 12.56 -12.45
C ILE A 174 33.11 13.94 -12.72
N LYS A 175 33.81 14.99 -12.30
CA LYS A 175 33.35 16.37 -12.48
C LYS A 175 33.24 16.69 -13.98
N ASP A 176 32.19 17.42 -14.33
CA ASP A 176 31.85 17.83 -15.69
C ASP A 176 31.54 16.67 -16.67
N CYS A 177 31.44 15.43 -16.17
CA CYS A 177 30.96 14.32 -16.94
C CYS A 177 29.42 14.43 -17.16
N PRO A 178 28.93 14.45 -18.40
CA PRO A 178 27.49 14.60 -18.66
C PRO A 178 26.65 13.38 -18.24
N MET A 179 27.27 12.22 -18.06
CA MET A 179 26.62 11.00 -17.58
C MET A 179 26.78 10.77 -16.07
N HIS A 180 27.41 11.68 -15.36
CA HIS A 180 27.76 11.50 -13.93
C HIS A 180 28.40 10.14 -13.64
N GLU A 181 29.44 9.82 -14.42
CA GLU A 181 30.09 8.53 -14.46
C GLU A 181 30.80 8.16 -13.15
N GLU A 182 30.89 6.86 -12.86
CA GLU A 182 31.62 6.32 -11.71
C GLU A 182 33.12 6.63 -11.81
N PRO A 183 33.72 7.31 -10.81
CA PRO A 183 35.13 7.65 -10.88
C PRO A 183 36.09 6.45 -10.92
N LEU A 184 35.68 5.28 -10.45
CA LEU A 184 36.51 4.08 -10.52
C LEU A 184 36.76 3.59 -11.95
N HIS A 185 36.01 4.07 -12.95
CA HIS A 185 36.32 3.80 -14.36
C HIS A 185 37.66 4.41 -14.81
N LEU A 186 38.21 5.38 -14.06
CA LEU A 186 39.56 5.89 -14.25
C LEU A 186 40.65 4.83 -14.01
N ILE A 187 40.34 3.74 -13.31
CA ILE A 187 41.29 2.67 -13.02
C ILE A 187 41.48 1.78 -14.26
N PRO A 188 42.72 1.66 -14.80
CA PRO A 188 43.03 0.77 -15.89
C PRO A 188 42.60 -0.68 -15.62
N GLN A 189 42.24 -1.39 -16.66
CA GLN A 189 41.71 -2.78 -16.54
C GLN A 189 42.72 -3.72 -15.89
N GLU A 190 44.01 -3.49 -16.13
CA GLU A 190 45.11 -4.31 -15.60
C GLU A 190 45.21 -4.29 -14.06
N LEU A 191 44.75 -3.18 -13.42
CA LEU A 191 44.81 -3.01 -11.97
C LEU A 191 43.53 -3.46 -11.26
N ARG A 192 42.42 -3.66 -11.97
CA ARG A 192 41.10 -3.91 -11.36
C ARG A 192 41.06 -5.20 -10.55
N ALA A 193 41.65 -6.26 -11.07
CA ALA A 193 41.71 -7.55 -10.37
C ALA A 193 42.52 -7.48 -9.04
N GLU A 194 43.56 -6.65 -9.01
CA GLU A 194 44.34 -6.42 -7.81
C GLU A 194 43.55 -5.61 -6.77
N ILE A 195 42.83 -4.58 -7.20
CA ILE A 195 41.96 -3.75 -6.35
C ILE A 195 40.82 -4.58 -5.77
N GLU A 196 40.19 -5.43 -6.58
CA GLU A 196 39.14 -6.33 -6.09
C GLU A 196 39.68 -7.28 -5.00
N LYS A 197 40.87 -7.83 -5.20
CA LYS A 197 41.50 -8.74 -4.23
C LYS A 197 41.88 -8.05 -2.93
N HIS A 198 42.37 -6.80 -2.98
CA HIS A 198 42.88 -6.10 -1.80
C HIS A 198 41.77 -5.35 -1.04
N TYR A 199 40.81 -4.78 -1.74
CA TYR A 199 39.80 -3.88 -1.15
C TYR A 199 38.38 -4.44 -1.24
N GLY A 200 38.15 -5.53 -1.98
CA GLY A 200 36.81 -6.06 -2.23
C GLY A 200 35.96 -5.15 -3.10
N ILE A 201 36.59 -4.25 -3.85
CA ILE A 201 35.92 -3.28 -4.73
C ILE A 201 35.94 -3.86 -6.16
N TYR A 202 34.75 -4.17 -6.66
CA TYR A 202 34.58 -4.61 -8.03
C TYR A 202 34.29 -3.44 -8.95
N ILE A 203 35.04 -3.33 -10.04
CA ILE A 203 34.94 -2.25 -11.01
C ILE A 203 34.40 -2.80 -12.32
N GLU A 204 33.27 -2.30 -12.76
CA GLU A 204 32.61 -2.67 -14.00
C GLU A 204 32.35 -1.44 -14.84
N GLY A 205 32.51 -1.58 -16.17
CA GLY A 205 32.38 -0.48 -17.10
C GLY A 205 33.70 0.19 -17.44
N ASP A 206 33.65 1.13 -18.37
CA ASP A 206 34.78 1.89 -18.85
C ASP A 206 34.43 3.36 -19.00
N LEU A 207 35.45 4.22 -19.07
CA LEU A 207 35.28 5.66 -19.29
C LEU A 207 34.43 5.96 -20.54
N CYS A 208 33.47 6.85 -20.40
CA CYS A 208 32.75 7.38 -21.53
C CYS A 208 33.69 8.12 -22.47
N PRO A 209 33.33 8.28 -23.73
CA PRO A 209 34.20 8.93 -24.75
C PRO A 209 34.66 10.33 -24.33
N GLN A 210 33.81 11.11 -23.68
CA GLN A 210 34.13 12.46 -23.22
C GLN A 210 35.12 12.48 -22.05
N CYS A 211 34.93 11.63 -21.05
CA CYS A 211 35.85 11.51 -19.92
C CYS A 211 37.22 10.97 -20.37
N ARG A 212 37.22 10.04 -21.33
CA ARG A 212 38.48 9.55 -21.92
C ARG A 212 39.24 10.68 -22.64
N TYR A 213 38.53 11.48 -23.42
CA TYR A 213 39.11 12.66 -24.09
C TYR A 213 39.67 13.66 -23.07
N ALA A 214 38.91 14.00 -22.03
CA ALA A 214 39.35 14.91 -20.98
C ALA A 214 40.59 14.39 -20.23
N LEU A 215 40.63 13.09 -19.91
CA LEU A 215 41.79 12.48 -19.27
C LEU A 215 43.09 12.66 -20.08
N GLU A 216 43.02 12.46 -21.39
CA GLU A 216 44.19 12.57 -22.26
C GLU A 216 44.61 14.04 -22.52
N HIS A 217 43.63 14.92 -22.76
CA HIS A 217 43.92 16.27 -23.28
C HIS A 217 43.97 17.32 -22.14
N GLU A 218 43.17 17.19 -21.10
CA GLU A 218 43.10 18.16 -20.02
C GLU A 218 43.98 17.76 -18.82
N TYR A 219 44.00 16.46 -18.49
CA TYR A 219 44.76 15.95 -17.36
C TYR A 219 46.11 15.32 -17.75
N GLY A 220 46.40 15.22 -19.07
CA GLY A 220 47.66 14.67 -19.58
C GLY A 220 47.91 13.22 -19.14
N GLY A 221 46.85 12.42 -19.02
CA GLY A 221 46.90 11.03 -18.59
C GLY A 221 47.09 10.80 -17.10
N ARG A 222 47.02 11.86 -16.27
CA ARG A 222 47.14 11.74 -14.80
C ARG A 222 45.80 11.45 -14.19
N HIS A 223 45.53 10.17 -13.93
CA HIS A 223 44.25 9.66 -13.39
C HIS A 223 43.93 10.22 -12.01
N GLU A 224 44.96 10.36 -11.12
CA GLU A 224 44.85 10.81 -9.76
C GLU A 224 44.39 12.28 -9.61
N ASP A 225 44.63 13.10 -10.60
CA ASP A 225 44.32 14.54 -10.63
C ASP A 225 42.88 14.84 -11.08
N VAL A 226 42.20 13.88 -11.67
CA VAL A 226 40.85 14.06 -12.18
C VAL A 226 39.90 14.48 -11.05
N LYS A 227 39.12 15.53 -11.28
CA LYS A 227 38.19 16.05 -10.26
C LYS A 227 36.96 15.17 -10.14
N VAL A 228 36.56 14.94 -8.90
CA VAL A 228 35.39 14.16 -8.51
C VAL A 228 34.49 15.01 -7.61
N HIS A 229 33.19 14.90 -7.76
CA HIS A 229 32.23 15.61 -6.93
C HIS A 229 31.09 14.70 -6.48
N ARG A 230 30.43 15.07 -5.39
CA ARG A 230 29.22 14.38 -4.92
C ARG A 230 28.03 14.77 -5.76
N VAL A 231 27.23 13.80 -6.16
CA VAL A 231 26.03 13.95 -6.98
C VAL A 231 24.79 13.55 -6.18
N ILE A 232 23.73 14.31 -6.33
CA ILE A 232 22.41 14.00 -5.77
C ILE A 232 21.47 13.71 -6.92
N PHE A 233 20.80 12.58 -6.89
CA PHE A 233 19.85 12.23 -7.92
C PHE A 233 18.63 13.14 -7.87
N SER A 234 18.13 13.50 -9.06
CA SER A 234 16.96 14.36 -9.23
C SER A 234 16.34 14.15 -10.60
N GLU A 235 15.08 13.76 -10.64
CA GLU A 235 14.33 13.66 -11.89
C GLU A 235 14.21 15.04 -12.58
N LYS A 236 14.00 16.11 -11.80
CA LYS A 236 13.88 17.48 -12.33
C LYS A 236 15.17 18.01 -12.94
N GLU A 237 16.30 17.69 -12.32
CA GLU A 237 17.62 18.12 -12.80
C GLU A 237 18.24 17.12 -13.78
N ARG A 238 17.49 16.04 -14.10
CA ARG A 238 17.88 15.00 -15.05
C ARG A 238 19.22 14.33 -14.65
N ILE A 239 19.31 13.88 -13.40
CA ILE A 239 20.51 13.26 -12.84
C ILE A 239 20.12 11.92 -12.19
N GLY A 240 20.63 10.80 -12.72
CA GLY A 240 20.44 9.45 -12.19
C GLY A 240 19.01 8.91 -12.28
N ILE A 241 18.06 9.69 -12.77
CA ILE A 241 16.66 9.30 -12.96
C ILE A 241 16.21 9.78 -14.33
N GLY A 242 16.02 8.83 -15.25
CA GLY A 242 15.51 9.06 -16.60
C GLY A 242 14.05 8.61 -16.72
N THR A 243 13.26 9.32 -17.50
CA THR A 243 11.85 8.98 -17.75
C THR A 243 11.54 9.18 -19.22
N PHE A 244 11.38 8.07 -19.93
CA PHE A 244 10.92 8.09 -21.31
C PHE A 244 9.41 7.83 -21.37
N SER A 245 8.67 8.82 -21.87
CA SER A 245 7.24 8.75 -22.08
C SER A 245 6.91 9.12 -23.51
N PRO A 246 6.62 8.15 -24.37
CA PRO A 246 6.36 8.44 -25.78
C PRO A 246 5.09 9.29 -25.94
N SER A 247 5.23 10.46 -26.53
CA SER A 247 4.12 11.39 -26.78
C SER A 247 3.23 10.95 -27.94
N ASP A 248 3.82 10.38 -29.00
CA ASP A 248 3.11 9.80 -30.14
C ASP A 248 3.88 8.56 -30.67
N PRO A 249 3.19 7.38 -30.75
CA PRO A 249 3.80 6.16 -31.27
C PRO A 249 4.37 6.27 -32.69
N LYS A 250 3.89 7.23 -33.48
CA LYS A 250 4.29 7.38 -34.90
C LYS A 250 5.40 8.40 -35.16
N SER A 251 5.68 9.29 -34.20
CA SER A 251 6.66 10.37 -34.38
C SER A 251 7.73 10.36 -33.27
N GLN A 252 8.18 9.18 -32.88
CA GLN A 252 9.21 9.01 -31.86
C GLN A 252 10.60 9.18 -32.46
N ASP A 253 11.45 9.95 -31.75
CA ASP A 253 12.85 10.10 -32.08
C ASP A 253 13.72 9.28 -31.12
N ILE A 254 14.54 8.38 -31.65
CA ILE A 254 15.46 7.55 -30.90
C ILE A 254 16.51 8.37 -30.15
N THR A 255 16.77 9.59 -30.59
CA THR A 255 17.71 10.50 -29.94
C THR A 255 17.24 10.93 -28.53
N GLU A 256 15.94 10.93 -28.27
CA GLU A 256 15.40 11.14 -26.92
C GLU A 256 15.88 10.07 -25.92
N LEU A 257 16.12 8.84 -26.39
CA LEU A 257 16.67 7.75 -25.57
C LEU A 257 18.19 7.77 -25.50
N THR A 258 18.83 7.91 -26.66
CA THR A 258 20.28 7.66 -26.76
C THR A 258 21.12 8.93 -26.74
N GLY A 259 20.54 10.11 -26.98
CA GLY A 259 21.22 11.38 -27.11
C GLY A 259 21.43 11.78 -28.59
N SER A 260 21.83 13.01 -28.80
CA SER A 260 21.88 13.66 -30.10
C SER A 260 23.28 14.18 -30.47
N ILE A 261 23.48 14.53 -31.74
CA ILE A 261 24.71 15.15 -32.22
C ILE A 261 24.53 16.66 -32.19
N ASP A 262 25.50 17.39 -31.64
CA ASP A 262 25.54 18.83 -31.64
C ASP A 262 26.21 19.36 -32.95
N LEU A 263 25.39 19.77 -33.88
CA LEU A 263 25.85 20.32 -35.17
C LEU A 263 26.66 21.61 -35.01
N SER A 264 26.43 22.39 -33.94
CA SER A 264 27.21 23.60 -33.68
C SER A 264 28.64 23.27 -33.28
N THR A 265 28.81 22.27 -32.42
CA THR A 265 30.14 21.79 -31.99
C THR A 265 30.89 21.12 -33.13
N ILE A 266 30.23 20.44 -34.07
CA ILE A 266 30.88 19.90 -35.29
C ILE A 266 31.51 21.01 -36.11
N GLY A 267 30.83 22.17 -36.21
CA GLY A 267 31.38 23.34 -36.93
C GLY A 267 32.68 23.88 -36.34
N GLU A 268 32.89 23.73 -35.03
CA GLU A 268 34.11 24.14 -34.35
C GLU A 268 35.22 23.07 -34.37
N VAL A 269 34.83 21.81 -34.23
CA VAL A 269 35.79 20.68 -34.10
C VAL A 269 36.15 20.07 -35.45
N GLY A 270 35.31 20.21 -36.46
CA GLY A 270 35.56 19.77 -37.83
C GLY A 270 35.38 18.25 -38.07
N VAL A 271 35.09 17.44 -37.07
CA VAL A 271 34.94 15.98 -37.20
C VAL A 271 33.68 15.49 -36.46
N GLU A 272 32.78 14.81 -37.19
CA GLU A 272 31.52 14.29 -36.64
C GLU A 272 31.70 13.19 -35.53
N SER A 273 32.84 12.53 -35.52
CA SER A 273 33.15 11.46 -34.52
C SER A 273 33.87 11.97 -33.28
N ASP A 274 34.07 13.29 -33.15
CA ASP A 274 34.66 13.87 -31.95
C ASP A 274 33.73 13.71 -30.76
N PRO A 275 34.19 13.16 -29.61
CA PRO A 275 33.37 12.95 -28.44
C PRO A 275 32.65 14.21 -27.92
N ARG A 276 33.23 15.40 -28.17
CA ARG A 276 32.65 16.69 -27.75
C ARG A 276 31.42 17.09 -28.56
N ALA A 277 31.26 16.55 -29.76
CA ALA A 277 30.11 16.79 -30.62
C ALA A 277 28.87 15.94 -30.25
N TYR A 278 28.97 15.02 -29.28
CA TYR A 278 27.84 14.22 -28.83
C TYR A 278 27.23 14.78 -27.55
N ARG A 279 25.91 14.99 -27.58
CA ARG A 279 25.12 15.39 -26.43
C ARG A 279 24.60 14.14 -25.72
N PHE A 280 24.98 13.97 -24.45
CA PHE A 280 24.53 12.88 -23.61
C PHE A 280 23.19 13.21 -22.93
N ASP A 281 22.26 13.79 -23.69
CA ASP A 281 20.96 14.28 -23.23
C ASP A 281 19.83 13.27 -23.38
N GLY A 282 20.13 12.04 -23.83
CA GLY A 282 19.18 10.93 -23.90
C GLY A 282 18.83 10.37 -22.52
N GLU A 283 17.60 9.89 -22.36
CA GLU A 283 17.11 9.39 -21.09
C GLU A 283 17.93 8.22 -20.52
N LEU A 284 18.51 7.36 -21.37
CA LEU A 284 19.42 6.30 -20.95
C LEU A 284 20.73 6.86 -20.38
N ASN A 285 21.27 7.94 -20.94
CA ASN A 285 22.48 8.57 -20.42
C ASN A 285 22.22 9.23 -19.07
N ILE A 286 21.03 9.85 -18.89
CA ILE A 286 20.58 10.51 -17.67
C ILE A 286 20.36 9.52 -16.55
N ALA A 287 19.79 8.34 -16.89
CA ALA A 287 19.46 7.30 -15.92
C ALA A 287 20.69 6.56 -15.37
N ASN A 288 21.88 6.81 -15.96
CA ASN A 288 23.11 6.15 -15.55
C ASN A 288 23.30 6.18 -14.02
N ARG A 289 23.67 5.06 -13.45
CA ARG A 289 23.87 4.78 -12.00
C ARG A 289 22.58 4.80 -11.17
N GLY A 290 21.41 4.89 -11.79
CA GLY A 290 20.12 4.99 -11.12
C GLY A 290 19.00 4.22 -11.78
N LEU A 291 17.91 4.90 -12.10
CA LEU A 291 16.66 4.29 -12.56
C LEU A 291 16.16 4.92 -13.85
N MET A 292 15.94 4.09 -14.85
CA MET A 292 15.22 4.41 -16.08
C MET A 292 13.77 3.93 -15.98
N GLU A 293 12.80 4.85 -16.02
CA GLU A 293 11.41 4.53 -16.24
C GLU A 293 11.06 4.61 -17.72
N PHE A 294 10.58 3.48 -18.24
CA PHE A 294 10.03 3.43 -19.58
C PHE A 294 8.52 3.32 -19.51
N VAL A 295 7.81 4.43 -19.73
CA VAL A 295 6.34 4.49 -19.64
C VAL A 295 5.73 3.76 -20.83
N GLU A 296 4.86 2.77 -20.55
CA GLU A 296 4.12 2.03 -21.58
C GLU A 296 5.03 1.46 -22.71
N MET A 297 6.14 0.85 -22.34
CA MET A 297 7.18 0.35 -23.23
C MET A 297 6.66 -0.49 -24.42
N LEU A 298 5.58 -1.25 -24.21
CA LEU A 298 5.03 -2.14 -25.24
C LEU A 298 4.20 -1.42 -26.33
N LYS A 299 4.00 -0.10 -26.18
CA LYS A 299 3.35 0.75 -27.20
C LYS A 299 4.30 1.40 -28.17
N VAL A 300 5.60 1.38 -27.88
CA VAL A 300 6.61 1.98 -28.76
C VAL A 300 6.94 1.11 -29.95
N ASP A 301 7.49 1.74 -31.00
CA ASP A 301 7.97 1.07 -32.21
C ASP A 301 9.10 0.08 -31.86
N GLU A 302 9.15 -1.06 -32.54
CA GLU A 302 10.16 -2.12 -32.31
C GLU A 302 11.62 -1.59 -32.35
N LYS A 303 11.92 -0.58 -33.15
CA LYS A 303 13.29 -0.02 -33.22
C LYS A 303 13.81 0.57 -31.90
N PHE A 304 12.93 1.10 -31.05
CA PHE A 304 13.32 1.57 -29.70
C PHE A 304 13.66 0.40 -28.78
N LEU A 305 12.95 -0.69 -28.95
CA LEU A 305 13.15 -1.90 -28.15
C LEU A 305 14.51 -2.56 -28.46
N TYR A 306 15.04 -2.40 -29.69
CA TYR A 306 16.38 -2.90 -30.04
C TYR A 306 17.50 -2.20 -29.26
N SER A 307 17.38 -0.91 -28.97
CA SER A 307 18.35 -0.20 -28.11
C SER A 307 18.38 -0.77 -26.71
N LEU A 308 17.22 -1.15 -26.18
CA LEU A 308 17.11 -1.82 -24.87
C LEU A 308 17.70 -3.24 -24.88
N LEU A 309 17.67 -3.93 -26.01
CA LEU A 309 18.32 -5.26 -26.13
C LEU A 309 19.82 -5.18 -25.90
N THR A 310 20.50 -4.22 -26.55
CA THR A 310 21.95 -4.04 -26.38
C THR A 310 22.28 -3.65 -24.94
N LEU A 311 21.54 -2.73 -24.37
CA LEU A 311 21.71 -2.30 -23.00
C LEU A 311 21.47 -3.45 -21.99
N SER A 312 20.41 -4.25 -22.20
CA SER A 312 20.11 -5.38 -21.34
C SER A 312 21.11 -6.55 -21.46
N GLN A 313 21.85 -6.67 -22.54
CA GLN A 313 22.84 -7.73 -22.71
C GLN A 313 24.24 -7.32 -22.25
N GLU A 314 24.68 -6.16 -22.73
CA GLU A 314 26.08 -5.72 -22.66
C GLU A 314 26.26 -4.54 -21.70
N GLN A 315 25.17 -3.99 -21.15
CA GLN A 315 25.16 -2.75 -20.36
C GLN A 315 25.81 -1.59 -21.08
N ASN A 316 25.64 -1.55 -22.40
CA ASN A 316 26.18 -0.51 -23.26
C ASN A 316 25.09 0.14 -24.11
N ILE A 317 25.16 1.46 -24.23
CA ILE A 317 24.36 2.24 -25.14
C ILE A 317 25.15 2.35 -26.46
N LYS A 318 24.55 1.88 -27.55
CA LYS A 318 25.15 1.94 -28.86
C LYS A 318 24.63 3.13 -29.61
N THR A 319 25.52 4.07 -29.86
CA THR A 319 25.24 5.29 -30.63
C THR A 319 26.01 5.22 -31.97
N GLY A 320 25.37 4.89 -33.02
CA GLY A 320 25.85 4.60 -34.37
C GLY A 320 27.27 4.98 -34.80
N ARG A 321 27.78 6.20 -34.48
CA ARG A 321 29.07 6.72 -34.89
C ARG A 321 30.12 6.86 -33.78
N PHE A 322 29.72 6.71 -32.54
CA PHE A 322 30.59 6.84 -31.36
C PHE A 322 30.92 5.49 -30.77
N ALA A 323 31.91 5.47 -29.88
CA ALA A 323 32.22 4.30 -29.08
C ALA A 323 31.01 3.88 -28.20
N MET A 324 30.88 2.61 -27.91
CA MET A 324 29.87 2.14 -26.97
C MET A 324 30.05 2.79 -25.60
N ILE A 325 28.95 3.20 -25.00
CA ILE A 325 28.91 3.91 -23.72
C ILE A 325 28.36 2.95 -22.68
N TYR A 326 29.15 2.65 -21.67
CA TYR A 326 28.70 1.84 -20.54
C TYR A 326 27.68 2.61 -19.72
N ALA A 327 26.58 1.94 -19.32
CA ALA A 327 25.58 2.47 -18.43
C ALA A 327 25.15 1.43 -17.41
N ASP A 328 25.24 1.80 -16.13
CA ASP A 328 24.73 1.03 -14.99
C ASP A 328 23.37 1.57 -14.61
N GLU A 329 22.30 0.97 -15.08
CA GLU A 329 20.95 1.43 -14.79
C GLU A 329 19.95 0.30 -14.57
N VAL A 330 18.95 0.58 -13.75
CA VAL A 330 17.78 -0.26 -13.59
C VAL A 330 16.72 0.18 -14.60
N ILE A 331 16.34 -0.71 -15.51
CA ILE A 331 15.24 -0.44 -16.44
C ILE A 331 13.95 -0.98 -15.85
N LEU A 332 13.02 -0.08 -15.58
CA LEU A 332 11.70 -0.40 -15.05
C LEU A 332 10.62 0.13 -16.00
N SER A 333 9.66 -0.72 -16.33
CA SER A 333 8.54 -0.35 -17.19
C SER A 333 7.23 -0.84 -16.62
N HIS A 334 6.14 -0.30 -17.13
CA HIS A 334 4.80 -0.76 -16.79
C HIS A 334 3.90 -0.85 -18.02
N THR A 335 2.97 -1.82 -17.99
CA THR A 335 2.03 -2.10 -19.06
C THR A 335 0.68 -2.60 -18.54
N ASN A 336 -0.30 -2.70 -19.41
CA ASN A 336 -1.54 -3.42 -19.14
C ASN A 336 -1.50 -4.85 -19.72
N GLU A 337 -2.46 -5.70 -19.30
CA GLU A 337 -2.49 -7.10 -19.71
C GLU A 337 -2.72 -7.28 -21.21
N ASN A 338 -3.59 -6.47 -21.83
CA ASN A 338 -3.90 -6.58 -23.26
C ASN A 338 -2.69 -6.30 -24.15
N GLU A 339 -1.91 -5.28 -23.81
CA GLU A 339 -0.67 -4.95 -24.51
C GLU A 339 0.37 -6.04 -24.36
N TYR A 340 0.49 -6.59 -23.13
CA TYR A 340 1.42 -7.70 -22.88
C TYR A 340 1.03 -8.96 -23.67
N ILE A 341 -0.25 -9.34 -23.73
CA ILE A 341 -0.74 -10.48 -24.52
C ILE A 341 -0.42 -10.27 -26.02
N SER A 342 -0.67 -9.06 -26.53
CA SER A 342 -0.36 -8.72 -27.93
C SER A 342 1.13 -8.82 -28.22
N PHE A 343 1.96 -8.32 -27.32
CA PHE A 343 3.42 -8.41 -27.39
C PHE A 343 3.92 -9.86 -27.31
N ALA A 344 3.42 -10.65 -26.35
CA ALA A 344 3.81 -12.05 -26.16
C ALA A 344 3.40 -12.95 -27.34
N GLY A 345 2.32 -12.60 -28.05
CA GLY A 345 1.87 -13.30 -29.26
C GLY A 345 2.74 -13.01 -30.50
N ASN A 346 3.59 -11.98 -30.47
CA ASN A 346 4.43 -11.60 -31.61
C ASN A 346 5.77 -12.34 -31.59
N ARG A 347 6.01 -13.21 -32.56
CA ARG A 347 7.27 -13.97 -32.69
C ARG A 347 8.52 -13.10 -32.84
N LYS A 348 8.39 -11.87 -33.39
CA LYS A 348 9.52 -10.95 -33.53
C LYS A 348 10.02 -10.43 -32.18
N SER A 349 9.19 -10.47 -31.17
CA SER A 349 9.49 -9.95 -29.82
C SER A 349 10.14 -11.01 -28.91
N GLU A 350 10.37 -12.25 -29.38
CA GLU A 350 10.91 -13.36 -28.56
C GLU A 350 12.24 -13.01 -27.86
N ALA A 351 13.14 -12.35 -28.56
CA ALA A 351 14.42 -11.92 -27.99
C ALA A 351 14.28 -10.94 -26.83
N LEU A 352 13.26 -10.07 -26.86
CA LEU A 352 12.99 -9.12 -25.78
C LEU A 352 12.21 -9.78 -24.66
N GLN A 353 11.27 -10.70 -24.98
CA GLN A 353 10.51 -11.45 -23.97
C GLN A 353 11.45 -12.21 -23.02
N ASP A 354 12.51 -12.82 -23.55
CA ASP A 354 13.52 -13.52 -22.74
C ASP A 354 14.29 -12.60 -21.78
N ARG A 355 14.28 -11.29 -22.04
CA ARG A 355 14.97 -10.27 -21.23
C ARG A 355 14.07 -9.51 -20.29
N ILE A 356 12.80 -9.87 -20.20
CA ILE A 356 11.81 -9.23 -19.34
C ILE A 356 11.55 -10.12 -18.13
N ILE A 357 11.59 -9.52 -16.94
CA ILE A 357 11.05 -10.10 -15.73
C ILE A 357 9.69 -9.48 -15.48
N LEU A 358 8.66 -10.30 -15.64
CA LEU A 358 7.28 -9.88 -15.47
C LEU A 358 6.83 -10.00 -14.02
N VAL A 359 6.40 -8.90 -13.43
CA VAL A 359 5.72 -8.87 -12.13
C VAL A 359 4.29 -8.42 -12.31
N ARG A 360 3.35 -9.29 -11.95
CA ARG A 360 1.93 -8.96 -11.95
C ARG A 360 1.58 -8.12 -10.73
N VAL A 361 0.96 -6.97 -10.96
CA VAL A 361 0.47 -6.04 -9.93
C VAL A 361 -1.04 -5.93 -10.06
N PRO A 362 -1.81 -6.86 -9.45
CA PRO A 362 -3.27 -6.87 -9.51
C PRO A 362 -3.87 -5.74 -8.67
N TYR A 363 -5.17 -5.52 -8.82
CA TYR A 363 -5.95 -4.78 -7.83
C TYR A 363 -5.91 -5.47 -6.48
N ASN A 364 -6.06 -4.67 -5.44
CA ASN A 364 -6.23 -5.19 -4.09
C ASN A 364 -7.55 -6.00 -3.98
N LEU A 365 -7.47 -7.15 -3.28
CA LEU A 365 -8.58 -8.07 -3.07
C LEU A 365 -9.07 -8.12 -1.61
N LYS A 366 -8.54 -7.24 -0.75
CA LYS A 366 -8.94 -7.14 0.66
C LYS A 366 -9.73 -5.86 0.88
N VAL A 367 -10.93 -5.98 1.43
CA VAL A 367 -11.82 -4.84 1.69
C VAL A 367 -11.18 -3.84 2.64
N SER A 368 -10.59 -4.32 3.74
CA SER A 368 -9.93 -3.49 4.75
C SER A 368 -8.76 -2.67 4.18
N GLN A 369 -8.01 -3.21 3.22
CA GLN A 369 -6.91 -2.51 2.57
C GLN A 369 -7.41 -1.53 1.50
N GLU A 370 -8.47 -1.88 0.76
CA GLU A 370 -9.09 -1.02 -0.23
C GLU A 370 -9.73 0.21 0.43
N GLU A 371 -10.38 0.03 1.57
CA GLU A 371 -10.91 1.13 2.38
C GLU A 371 -9.81 2.13 2.77
N ARG A 372 -8.63 1.64 3.17
CA ARG A 372 -7.46 2.48 3.48
C ARG A 372 -6.97 3.28 2.27
N ILE A 373 -7.01 2.68 1.05
CA ILE A 373 -6.70 3.37 -0.20
C ILE A 373 -7.66 4.54 -0.40
N TYR A 374 -8.97 4.32 -0.22
CA TYR A 374 -9.97 5.37 -0.40
C TYR A 374 -9.82 6.49 0.64
N TYR A 375 -9.64 6.13 1.90
CA TYR A 375 -9.39 7.09 2.97
C TYR A 375 -8.18 7.98 2.67
N LYS A 376 -7.07 7.39 2.23
CA LYS A 376 -5.87 8.10 1.85
C LYS A 376 -6.11 9.07 0.69
N LEU A 377 -6.72 8.59 -0.40
CA LEU A 377 -6.95 9.40 -1.59
C LEU A 377 -7.91 10.56 -1.34
N LEU A 378 -8.94 10.35 -0.53
CA LEU A 378 -9.89 11.39 -0.16
C LEU A 378 -9.26 12.42 0.79
N ASN A 379 -8.45 12.00 1.76
CA ASN A 379 -7.77 12.92 2.69
C ASN A 379 -6.79 13.89 2.01
N GLN A 380 -6.33 13.59 0.81
CA GLN A 380 -5.52 14.49 0.00
C GLN A 380 -6.35 15.62 -0.64
N SER A 381 -7.69 15.54 -0.59
CA SER A 381 -8.59 16.51 -1.19
C SER A 381 -9.10 17.51 -0.13
N GLU A 382 -9.22 18.78 -0.50
CA GLU A 382 -9.77 19.83 0.38
C GLU A 382 -11.28 19.64 0.67
N VAL A 383 -11.97 18.82 -0.13
CA VAL A 383 -13.41 18.57 -0.03
C VAL A 383 -13.80 17.96 1.32
N LEU A 384 -12.94 17.11 1.90
CA LEU A 384 -13.20 16.47 3.19
C LEU A 384 -13.17 17.43 4.40
N ARG A 385 -12.69 18.65 4.22
CA ARG A 385 -12.70 19.63 5.33
C ARG A 385 -14.11 20.06 5.71
N ASN A 386 -15.08 19.92 4.81
CA ASN A 386 -16.43 20.46 4.96
C ASN A 386 -17.54 19.40 4.93
N VAL A 387 -17.25 18.15 4.55
CA VAL A 387 -18.27 17.10 4.40
C VAL A 387 -17.88 15.88 5.25
N HIS A 388 -18.81 15.43 6.06
CA HIS A 388 -18.64 14.24 6.89
C HIS A 388 -18.86 12.96 6.07
N ILE A 389 -18.01 11.96 6.24
CA ILE A 389 -18.20 10.62 5.68
C ILE A 389 -18.68 9.71 6.82
N ALA A 390 -19.91 9.22 6.69
CA ALA A 390 -20.48 8.31 7.69
C ALA A 390 -19.67 7.00 7.78
N PRO A 391 -19.58 6.39 8.96
CA PRO A 391 -18.98 5.08 9.16
C PRO A 391 -19.51 4.04 8.15
N ASN A 392 -18.66 3.08 7.80
CA ASN A 392 -18.92 2.05 6.79
C ASN A 392 -19.13 2.53 5.35
N THR A 393 -19.12 3.84 5.05
CA THR A 393 -19.33 4.35 3.68
C THR A 393 -18.21 3.86 2.74
N LEU A 394 -16.95 4.03 3.14
CA LEU A 394 -15.80 3.59 2.36
C LEU A 394 -15.69 2.06 2.35
N LYS A 395 -16.02 1.39 3.47
CA LYS A 395 -16.04 -0.07 3.56
C LYS A 395 -17.01 -0.69 2.57
N VAL A 396 -18.24 -0.17 2.48
CA VAL A 396 -19.26 -0.68 1.55
C VAL A 396 -18.90 -0.43 0.08
N ALA A 397 -18.30 0.73 -0.22
CA ALA A 397 -17.76 1.01 -1.55
C ALA A 397 -16.60 0.05 -1.89
N ALA A 398 -15.74 -0.26 -0.91
CA ALA A 398 -14.65 -1.23 -1.07
C ALA A 398 -15.16 -2.66 -1.26
N MET A 399 -16.19 -3.09 -0.52
CA MET A 399 -16.83 -4.39 -0.72
C MET A 399 -17.32 -4.55 -2.17
N PHE A 400 -18.03 -3.55 -2.68
CA PHE A 400 -18.46 -3.56 -4.07
C PHE A 400 -17.28 -3.68 -5.03
N ALA A 401 -16.27 -2.82 -4.91
CA ALA A 401 -15.10 -2.82 -5.79
C ALA A 401 -14.34 -4.15 -5.76
N VAL A 402 -14.10 -4.70 -4.58
CA VAL A 402 -13.43 -6.00 -4.41
C VAL A 402 -14.25 -7.12 -5.07
N MET A 403 -15.57 -7.19 -4.85
CA MET A 403 -16.41 -8.20 -5.49
C MET A 403 -16.37 -8.14 -7.02
N THR A 404 -16.20 -6.95 -7.63
CA THR A 404 -16.07 -6.84 -9.10
C THR A 404 -14.78 -7.45 -9.63
N ARG A 405 -13.74 -7.58 -8.78
CA ARG A 405 -12.39 -8.07 -9.10
C ARG A 405 -12.21 -9.57 -8.85
N LEU A 406 -13.15 -10.17 -8.11
CA LEU A 406 -13.15 -11.59 -7.80
C LEU A 406 -13.79 -12.37 -8.94
N GLU A 407 -13.25 -13.57 -9.22
CA GLU A 407 -13.87 -14.56 -10.07
C GLU A 407 -14.90 -15.39 -9.28
N GLU A 408 -15.96 -15.81 -9.95
CA GLU A 408 -16.96 -16.69 -9.34
C GLU A 408 -16.32 -17.99 -8.85
N PRO A 409 -16.53 -18.36 -7.58
CA PRO A 409 -15.95 -19.58 -7.03
C PRO A 409 -16.49 -20.81 -7.74
N LYS A 410 -15.62 -21.77 -8.01
CA LYS A 410 -16.03 -23.05 -8.63
C LYS A 410 -16.71 -24.01 -7.64
N ARG A 411 -16.57 -23.75 -6.34
CA ARG A 411 -17.13 -24.56 -5.24
C ARG A 411 -18.58 -24.15 -4.98
N ALA A 412 -19.48 -25.12 -4.98
CA ALA A 412 -20.93 -24.91 -4.86
C ALA A 412 -21.38 -24.21 -3.56
N ASN A 413 -20.59 -24.24 -2.48
CA ASN A 413 -20.95 -23.71 -1.17
C ASN A 413 -20.35 -22.33 -0.87
N VAL A 414 -19.56 -21.76 -1.77
CA VAL A 414 -18.95 -20.44 -1.63
C VAL A 414 -19.56 -19.50 -2.64
N ASP A 415 -20.19 -18.43 -2.18
CA ASP A 415 -20.60 -17.31 -3.02
C ASP A 415 -19.52 -16.21 -3.02
N ILE A 416 -19.68 -15.21 -3.88
CA ILE A 416 -18.72 -14.13 -4.05
C ILE A 416 -18.56 -13.28 -2.78
N VAL A 417 -19.62 -13.15 -1.97
CA VAL A 417 -19.60 -12.41 -0.69
C VAL A 417 -18.79 -13.17 0.36
N LYS A 418 -18.99 -14.47 0.49
CA LYS A 418 -18.19 -15.32 1.39
C LYS A 418 -16.73 -15.30 0.98
N LYS A 419 -16.46 -15.41 -0.34
CA LYS A 419 -15.09 -15.33 -0.87
C LYS A 419 -14.40 -14.00 -0.51
N MET A 420 -15.11 -12.88 -0.67
CA MET A 420 -14.64 -11.54 -0.29
C MET A 420 -14.28 -11.49 1.21
N LYS A 421 -15.18 -11.97 2.08
CA LYS A 421 -14.95 -12.00 3.54
C LYS A 421 -13.75 -12.86 3.92
N LEU A 422 -13.61 -14.04 3.32
CA LEU A 422 -12.48 -14.93 3.53
C LEU A 422 -11.15 -14.29 3.10
N TYR A 423 -11.14 -13.55 1.99
CA TYR A 423 -9.93 -12.84 1.51
C TYR A 423 -9.57 -11.65 2.39
N ASP A 424 -10.54 -11.00 3.03
CA ASP A 424 -10.29 -9.94 4.01
C ASP A 424 -9.83 -10.48 5.38
N GLY A 425 -9.93 -11.80 5.60
CA GLY A 425 -9.54 -12.46 6.85
C GLY A 425 -10.66 -12.51 7.89
N GLU A 426 -11.90 -12.28 7.48
CA GLU A 426 -13.06 -12.47 8.36
C GLU A 426 -13.27 -13.98 8.64
N ASP A 427 -13.65 -14.31 9.86
CA ASP A 427 -13.95 -15.68 10.25
C ASP A 427 -15.31 -16.09 9.66
N VAL A 428 -15.30 -17.06 8.75
CA VAL A 428 -16.50 -17.59 8.11
C VAL A 428 -16.66 -19.05 8.52
N GLU A 429 -17.81 -19.37 9.13
CA GLU A 429 -18.09 -20.70 9.65
C GLU A 429 -17.88 -21.78 8.59
N GLY A 430 -17.10 -22.81 8.95
CA GLY A 430 -16.80 -23.95 8.08
C GLY A 430 -15.57 -23.77 7.18
N TYR A 431 -14.88 -22.64 7.22
CA TYR A 431 -13.69 -22.36 6.40
C TYR A 431 -12.45 -22.06 7.24
N LYS A 432 -11.29 -22.47 6.73
CA LYS A 432 -9.97 -22.27 7.35
C LYS A 432 -9.01 -21.60 6.39
N SER A 433 -7.88 -21.10 6.89
CA SER A 433 -6.82 -20.48 6.05
C SER A 433 -6.37 -21.36 4.87
N LYS A 434 -6.45 -22.69 5.00
CA LYS A 434 -6.18 -23.61 3.88
C LYS A 434 -7.15 -23.44 2.72
N ASP A 435 -8.43 -23.26 3.02
CA ASP A 435 -9.48 -23.11 2.00
C ASP A 435 -9.32 -21.77 1.23
N VAL A 436 -8.88 -20.73 1.92
CA VAL A 436 -8.57 -19.43 1.29
C VAL A 436 -7.46 -19.54 0.25
N ARG A 437 -6.41 -20.32 0.55
CA ARG A 437 -5.32 -20.58 -0.42
C ARG A 437 -5.80 -21.36 -1.63
N GLU A 438 -6.54 -22.42 -1.39
CA GLU A 438 -7.10 -23.23 -2.48
C GLU A 438 -8.01 -22.38 -3.40
N LEU A 439 -8.80 -21.43 -2.83
CA LEU A 439 -9.59 -20.50 -3.60
C LEU A 439 -8.73 -19.54 -4.45
N LYS A 440 -7.58 -19.09 -3.94
CA LYS A 440 -6.62 -18.26 -4.69
C LYS A 440 -5.93 -19.04 -5.80
N ASP A 441 -5.56 -20.28 -5.54
CA ASP A 441 -4.88 -21.14 -6.51
C ASP A 441 -5.81 -21.54 -7.68
N GLU A 442 -7.13 -21.61 -7.45
CA GLU A 442 -8.14 -21.89 -8.50
C GLU A 442 -8.29 -20.76 -9.52
N THR A 443 -7.86 -19.53 -9.18
CA THR A 443 -8.17 -18.32 -9.95
C THR A 443 -6.92 -17.48 -10.20
N VAL A 444 -6.31 -17.68 -11.37
CA VAL A 444 -5.01 -17.07 -11.74
C VAL A 444 -5.14 -15.59 -12.13
N ARG A 445 -6.33 -15.14 -12.52
CA ARG A 445 -6.56 -13.79 -13.07
C ARG A 445 -7.26 -12.83 -12.13
N GLU A 446 -7.54 -13.23 -10.89
CA GLU A 446 -8.18 -12.34 -9.92
C GLU A 446 -7.40 -11.04 -9.70
N GLY A 447 -8.13 -9.95 -9.64
CA GLY A 447 -7.57 -8.61 -9.52
C GLY A 447 -6.98 -8.03 -10.80
N MET A 448 -6.98 -8.76 -11.92
CA MET A 448 -6.51 -8.22 -13.20
C MET A 448 -7.61 -7.44 -13.94
N ASP A 449 -8.88 -7.65 -13.57
CA ASP A 449 -10.05 -6.98 -14.11
C ASP A 449 -10.95 -6.45 -12.99
N GLY A 450 -11.98 -5.68 -13.33
CA GLY A 450 -12.95 -5.10 -12.40
C GLY A 450 -12.86 -3.58 -12.27
N ILE A 451 -13.57 -3.03 -11.28
CA ILE A 451 -13.67 -1.58 -11.07
C ILE A 451 -12.40 -1.04 -10.38
N SER A 452 -11.81 0.01 -10.96
CA SER A 452 -10.61 0.66 -10.44
C SER A 452 -10.88 1.51 -9.20
N PRO A 453 -9.90 1.69 -8.30
CA PRO A 453 -9.99 2.64 -7.20
C PRO A 453 -10.30 4.07 -7.66
N ARG A 454 -9.74 4.48 -8.81
CA ARG A 454 -10.01 5.81 -9.40
C ARG A 454 -11.48 6.02 -9.74
N TYR A 455 -12.14 5.00 -10.28
CA TYR A 455 -13.57 5.09 -10.59
C TYR A 455 -14.37 5.34 -9.31
N ILE A 456 -14.13 4.56 -8.26
CA ILE A 456 -14.83 4.70 -6.98
C ILE A 456 -14.60 6.10 -6.39
N ILE A 457 -13.35 6.55 -6.33
CA ILE A 457 -13.02 7.88 -5.81
C ILE A 457 -13.68 8.99 -6.61
N ASN A 458 -13.70 8.90 -7.93
CA ASN A 458 -14.39 9.89 -8.78
C ASN A 458 -15.90 9.94 -8.49
N ARG A 459 -16.55 8.77 -8.27
CA ARG A 459 -17.97 8.73 -7.93
C ARG A 459 -18.25 9.27 -6.53
N LEU A 460 -17.42 8.91 -5.54
CA LEU A 460 -17.51 9.45 -4.19
C LEU A 460 -17.26 10.96 -4.18
N SER A 461 -16.25 11.46 -4.87
CA SER A 461 -15.97 12.89 -5.00
C SER A 461 -17.15 13.64 -5.63
N SER A 462 -17.77 13.08 -6.67
CA SER A 462 -18.96 13.68 -7.29
C SER A 462 -20.16 13.75 -6.34
N ALA A 463 -20.29 12.79 -5.42
CA ALA A 463 -21.33 12.79 -4.40
C ALA A 463 -21.05 13.86 -3.31
N LEU A 464 -19.76 14.01 -2.94
CA LEU A 464 -19.32 14.94 -1.89
C LEU A 464 -19.41 16.42 -2.30
N VAL A 465 -19.34 16.73 -3.58
CA VAL A 465 -19.34 18.13 -4.12
C VAL A 465 -20.75 18.64 -4.43
N ARG A 466 -21.80 17.83 -4.26
CA ARG A 466 -23.18 18.28 -4.50
C ARG A 466 -23.59 19.39 -3.53
N ASP A 467 -24.29 20.40 -4.03
CA ASP A 467 -24.76 21.53 -3.21
C ASP A 467 -25.65 21.05 -2.05
N GLY A 468 -25.39 21.55 -0.85
CA GLY A 468 -26.15 21.25 0.36
C GLY A 468 -25.83 19.92 1.04
N VAL A 469 -24.87 19.14 0.53
CA VAL A 469 -24.44 17.89 1.17
C VAL A 469 -23.47 18.19 2.29
N THR A 470 -23.85 17.84 3.52
CA THR A 470 -23.01 17.95 4.72
C THR A 470 -22.47 16.60 5.19
N CYS A 471 -23.08 15.51 4.73
CA CYS A 471 -22.69 14.14 5.06
C CYS A 471 -23.02 13.21 3.89
N ILE A 472 -22.22 12.18 3.69
CA ILE A 472 -22.45 11.08 2.75
C ILE A 472 -22.50 9.77 3.53
N ASN A 473 -23.52 8.96 3.26
CA ASN A 473 -23.73 7.65 3.88
C ASN A 473 -23.47 6.49 2.86
N PRO A 474 -23.42 5.22 3.29
CA PRO A 474 -23.17 4.08 2.41
C PRO A 474 -24.17 3.92 1.25
N ILE A 475 -25.44 4.29 1.46
CA ILE A 475 -26.46 4.21 0.41
C ILE A 475 -26.22 5.26 -0.66
N ASP A 476 -25.83 6.47 -0.26
CA ASP A 476 -25.47 7.55 -1.20
C ASP A 476 -24.24 7.18 -2.02
N ALA A 477 -23.25 6.54 -1.39
CA ALA A 477 -22.07 6.03 -2.08
C ALA A 477 -22.44 4.97 -3.13
N LEU A 478 -23.25 3.97 -2.79
CA LEU A 478 -23.72 2.95 -3.74
C LEU A 478 -24.57 3.55 -4.85
N ARG A 479 -25.39 4.56 -4.55
CA ARG A 479 -26.17 5.30 -5.56
C ARG A 479 -25.28 6.04 -6.53
N ALA A 480 -24.27 6.78 -6.03
CA ALA A 480 -23.33 7.50 -6.87
C ALA A 480 -22.50 6.57 -7.77
N ILE A 481 -22.13 5.38 -7.27
CA ILE A 481 -21.47 4.35 -8.05
C ILE A 481 -22.38 3.82 -9.16
N LYS A 482 -23.65 3.53 -8.83
CA LYS A 482 -24.66 3.05 -9.78
C LYS A 482 -24.93 4.06 -10.88
N ASP A 483 -25.18 5.33 -10.51
CA ASP A 483 -25.46 6.41 -11.46
C ASP A 483 -24.29 6.61 -12.45
N GLY A 484 -23.06 6.35 -11.97
CA GLY A 484 -21.87 6.41 -12.81
C GLY A 484 -21.83 5.39 -13.96
N PHE A 485 -22.52 4.26 -13.85
CA PHE A 485 -22.54 3.24 -14.91
C PHE A 485 -23.34 3.68 -16.14
N GLU A 486 -24.28 4.59 -15.99
CA GLU A 486 -25.04 5.15 -17.12
C GLU A 486 -24.14 5.98 -18.04
N GLN A 487 -23.09 6.55 -17.48
CA GLN A 487 -22.13 7.40 -18.20
C GLN A 487 -20.87 6.64 -18.66
N HIS A 488 -20.73 5.36 -18.29
CA HIS A 488 -19.53 4.59 -18.56
C HIS A 488 -19.64 3.82 -19.87
N THR A 489 -19.09 4.37 -20.95
CA THR A 489 -19.16 3.81 -22.31
C THR A 489 -18.36 2.51 -22.50
N GLY A 490 -17.43 2.19 -21.60
CA GLY A 490 -16.54 1.02 -21.69
C GLY A 490 -17.06 -0.26 -21.02
N ILE A 491 -18.27 -0.25 -20.44
CA ILE A 491 -18.86 -1.41 -19.76
C ILE A 491 -19.90 -2.05 -20.67
N SER A 492 -19.77 -3.37 -20.93
CA SER A 492 -20.77 -4.13 -21.66
C SER A 492 -22.09 -4.27 -20.88
N VAL A 493 -23.19 -4.59 -21.56
CA VAL A 493 -24.50 -4.81 -20.92
C VAL A 493 -24.43 -5.91 -19.86
N ASP A 494 -23.78 -7.03 -20.18
CA ASP A 494 -23.62 -8.17 -19.25
C ASP A 494 -22.79 -7.79 -18.01
N GLN A 495 -21.72 -7.03 -18.19
CA GLN A 495 -20.91 -6.51 -17.08
C GLN A 495 -21.72 -5.54 -16.23
N ARG A 496 -22.54 -4.68 -16.83
CA ARG A 496 -23.40 -3.76 -16.10
C ARG A 496 -24.40 -4.50 -15.22
N ASP A 497 -25.06 -5.52 -15.75
CA ASP A 497 -26.02 -6.33 -15.00
C ASP A 497 -25.34 -7.09 -13.85
N ARG A 498 -24.15 -7.63 -14.08
CA ARG A 498 -23.32 -8.22 -13.02
C ARG A 498 -23.01 -7.20 -11.93
N TYR A 499 -22.60 -6.00 -12.28
CA TYR A 499 -22.25 -4.95 -11.30
C TYR A 499 -23.47 -4.47 -10.52
N LEU A 500 -24.65 -4.38 -11.11
CA LEU A 500 -25.90 -4.07 -10.40
C LEU A 500 -26.27 -5.14 -9.37
N ASN A 501 -26.05 -6.41 -9.71
CA ASN A 501 -26.22 -7.52 -8.76
C ASN A 501 -25.22 -7.42 -7.59
N LEU A 502 -23.95 -7.07 -7.85
CA LEU A 502 -22.94 -6.87 -6.83
C LEU A 502 -23.22 -5.65 -5.93
N ILE A 503 -23.78 -4.56 -6.47
CA ILE A 503 -24.28 -3.43 -5.66
C ILE A 503 -25.37 -3.90 -4.72
N SER A 504 -26.30 -4.75 -5.20
CA SER A 504 -27.37 -5.31 -4.38
C SER A 504 -26.81 -6.22 -3.26
N ALA A 505 -25.75 -6.99 -3.55
CA ALA A 505 -25.05 -7.80 -2.57
C ALA A 505 -24.35 -6.93 -1.51
N ALA A 506 -23.60 -5.88 -1.93
CA ALA A 506 -22.95 -4.93 -1.02
C ALA A 506 -23.98 -4.21 -0.13
N ARG A 507 -25.16 -3.88 -0.68
CA ARG A 507 -26.24 -3.29 0.12
C ARG A 507 -26.77 -4.26 1.18
N LYS A 508 -26.95 -5.54 0.85
CA LYS A 508 -27.38 -6.55 1.84
C LYS A 508 -26.37 -6.69 2.97
N GLU A 509 -25.07 -6.66 2.65
CA GLU A 509 -24.03 -6.66 3.69
C GLU A 509 -24.09 -5.39 4.58
N TYR A 510 -24.38 -4.23 3.96
CA TYR A 510 -24.60 -3.01 4.71
C TYR A 510 -25.87 -3.10 5.60
N ASP A 511 -26.94 -3.72 5.14
CA ASP A 511 -28.16 -3.93 5.92
C ASP A 511 -27.84 -4.65 7.24
N GLU A 512 -26.98 -5.66 7.21
CA GLU A 512 -26.56 -6.40 8.41
C GLU A 512 -25.60 -5.53 9.29
N LEU A 513 -24.66 -4.84 8.69
CA LEU A 513 -23.78 -3.92 9.43
C LEU A 513 -24.59 -2.82 10.13
N ALA A 514 -25.54 -2.21 9.44
CA ALA A 514 -26.41 -1.17 9.98
C ALA A 514 -27.24 -1.67 11.17
N LYS A 515 -27.79 -2.88 11.09
CA LYS A 515 -28.52 -3.51 12.20
C LYS A 515 -27.62 -3.70 13.40
N ILE A 516 -26.39 -4.21 13.20
CA ILE A 516 -25.41 -4.44 14.27
C ILE A 516 -25.00 -3.11 14.93
N GLU A 517 -24.75 -2.05 14.15
CA GLU A 517 -24.40 -0.73 14.70
C GLU A 517 -25.52 -0.15 15.55
N VAL A 518 -26.75 -0.18 15.05
CA VAL A 518 -27.91 0.30 15.81
C VAL A 518 -28.13 -0.57 17.03
N GLN A 519 -28.04 -1.89 16.91
CA GLN A 519 -28.14 -2.83 18.02
C GLN A 519 -27.16 -2.49 19.16
N ARG A 520 -25.88 -2.29 18.80
CA ARG A 520 -24.84 -1.93 19.77
C ARG A 520 -25.14 -0.59 20.45
N ALA A 521 -25.53 0.42 19.69
CA ALA A 521 -25.87 1.73 20.24
C ALA A 521 -27.07 1.65 21.21
N PHE A 522 -28.08 0.83 20.91
CA PHE A 522 -29.22 0.60 21.80
C PHE A 522 -28.80 -0.14 23.09
N VAL A 523 -28.02 -1.21 22.97
CA VAL A 523 -27.57 -1.99 24.13
C VAL A 523 -26.73 -1.14 25.08
N TYR A 524 -25.83 -0.34 24.54
CA TYR A 524 -25.03 0.57 25.36
C TYR A 524 -25.85 1.68 26.01
N SER A 525 -26.92 2.18 25.37
CA SER A 525 -27.86 3.14 25.96
C SER A 525 -28.67 2.49 27.10
N PHE A 526 -28.80 1.19 27.10
CA PHE A 526 -29.49 0.41 28.11
C PHE A 526 -28.53 -0.56 28.86
N GLU A 527 -27.32 -0.11 29.17
CA GLU A 527 -26.29 -0.91 29.84
C GLU A 527 -26.80 -1.53 31.16
N GLU A 528 -27.57 -0.79 31.87
CA GLU A 528 -28.20 -1.27 33.15
C GLU A 528 -29.15 -2.44 32.91
N MET A 529 -29.89 -2.39 31.78
CA MET A 529 -30.80 -3.45 31.38
C MET A 529 -30.03 -4.71 30.93
N ALA A 530 -28.91 -4.54 30.24
CA ALA A 530 -28.03 -5.64 29.83
C ALA A 530 -27.38 -6.30 31.05
N ARG A 531 -26.92 -5.51 32.01
CA ARG A 531 -26.38 -6.03 33.29
C ARG A 531 -27.45 -6.79 34.08
N THR A 532 -28.64 -6.22 34.18
CA THR A 532 -29.76 -6.86 34.90
C THR A 532 -30.16 -8.20 34.26
N MET A 533 -30.30 -8.20 32.92
CA MET A 533 -30.63 -9.43 32.17
C MET A 533 -29.52 -10.49 32.30
N CYS A 534 -28.23 -10.05 32.25
CA CYS A 534 -27.10 -10.94 32.46
C CYS A 534 -27.13 -11.55 33.86
N ASN A 535 -27.30 -10.74 34.90
CA ASN A 535 -27.32 -11.23 36.28
C ASN A 535 -28.49 -12.22 36.48
N ASN A 536 -29.68 -11.88 36.01
CA ASN A 536 -30.83 -12.80 36.07
C ASN A 536 -30.55 -14.13 35.35
N TYR A 537 -29.89 -14.08 34.17
CA TYR A 537 -29.49 -15.27 33.44
C TYR A 537 -28.48 -16.11 34.25
N LEU A 538 -27.46 -15.48 34.83
CA LEU A 538 -26.43 -16.16 35.61
C LEU A 538 -26.99 -16.81 36.84
N ASP A 539 -27.87 -16.12 37.60
CA ASP A 539 -28.54 -16.65 38.79
C ASP A 539 -29.38 -17.89 38.46
N ASN A 540 -30.10 -17.83 37.31
CA ASN A 540 -30.91 -18.97 36.84
C ASN A 540 -30.03 -20.15 36.37
N VAL A 541 -28.90 -19.89 35.68
CA VAL A 541 -27.95 -20.92 35.23
C VAL A 541 -27.29 -21.60 36.45
N GLU A 542 -26.88 -20.82 37.46
CA GLU A 542 -26.26 -21.34 38.66
C GLU A 542 -27.24 -22.25 39.44
N ALA A 543 -28.45 -21.78 39.68
CA ALA A 543 -29.49 -22.56 40.33
C ALA A 543 -29.87 -23.82 39.54
N TYR A 544 -30.00 -23.71 38.21
CA TYR A 544 -30.31 -24.87 37.35
C TYR A 544 -29.20 -25.94 37.40
N CYS A 545 -27.95 -25.54 37.32
CA CYS A 545 -26.82 -26.47 37.33
C CYS A 545 -26.61 -27.13 38.71
N ASN A 546 -26.84 -26.35 39.79
CA ASN A 546 -26.73 -26.84 41.16
C ASN A 546 -27.98 -27.59 41.65
N LYS A 547 -29.09 -27.56 40.90
CA LYS A 547 -30.40 -28.09 41.26
C LYS A 547 -30.96 -27.42 42.53
N GLU A 548 -30.77 -26.14 42.66
CA GLU A 548 -31.25 -25.30 43.74
C GLU A 548 -32.45 -24.46 43.28
N ARG A 549 -33.20 -23.89 44.21
CA ARG A 549 -34.29 -22.94 43.96
C ARG A 549 -33.78 -21.53 44.14
N ILE A 550 -34.32 -20.61 43.38
CA ILE A 550 -34.01 -19.18 43.47
C ILE A 550 -34.97 -18.53 44.43
N LYS A 551 -34.47 -17.72 45.39
CA LYS A 551 -35.29 -16.88 46.23
C LYS A 551 -35.56 -15.55 45.54
N ASP A 552 -36.84 -15.22 45.39
CA ASP A 552 -37.24 -13.89 44.92
C ASP A 552 -36.80 -12.83 45.95
N PRO A 553 -36.03 -11.81 45.53
CA PRO A 553 -35.50 -10.80 46.47
C PRO A 553 -36.59 -9.90 47.10
N ILE A 554 -37.81 -9.90 46.58
CA ILE A 554 -38.90 -9.04 47.04
C ILE A 554 -39.92 -9.86 47.88
N THR A 555 -40.29 -11.05 47.39
CA THR A 555 -41.34 -11.88 48.05
C THR A 555 -40.80 -12.95 48.98
N GLU A 556 -39.46 -13.22 48.95
CA GLU A 556 -38.76 -14.30 49.65
C GLU A 556 -39.28 -15.72 49.31
N GLU A 557 -40.13 -15.84 48.25
CA GLU A 557 -40.63 -17.13 47.80
C GLU A 557 -39.57 -17.91 47.02
N GLU A 558 -39.49 -19.22 47.21
CA GLU A 558 -38.60 -20.10 46.50
C GLU A 558 -39.25 -20.54 45.18
N MET A 559 -38.63 -20.16 44.04
CA MET A 559 -39.05 -20.50 42.69
C MET A 559 -38.07 -21.43 41.99
N ASP A 560 -38.57 -22.27 41.10
CA ASP A 560 -37.71 -23.06 40.22
C ASP A 560 -37.06 -22.13 39.18
N PRO A 561 -35.81 -22.45 38.68
CA PRO A 561 -35.12 -21.64 37.69
C PRO A 561 -35.97 -21.41 36.45
N ASP A 562 -36.01 -20.15 35.95
CA ASP A 562 -36.79 -19.77 34.77
C ASP A 562 -36.13 -20.28 33.46
N GLU A 563 -36.58 -21.47 33.07
CA GLU A 563 -36.08 -22.11 31.85
C GLU A 563 -36.50 -21.36 30.60
N GLN A 564 -37.62 -20.65 30.58
CA GLN A 564 -38.09 -19.87 29.44
C GLN A 564 -37.16 -18.67 29.21
N LEU A 565 -36.77 -17.95 30.26
CA LEU A 565 -35.81 -16.86 30.19
C LEU A 565 -34.47 -17.36 29.62
N MET A 566 -33.91 -18.44 30.22
CA MET A 566 -32.64 -18.98 29.75
C MET A 566 -32.69 -19.40 28.29
N ARG A 567 -33.72 -20.11 27.86
CA ARG A 567 -33.89 -20.55 26.49
C ARG A 567 -34.06 -19.36 25.53
N SER A 568 -34.82 -18.35 25.91
CA SER A 568 -35.04 -17.17 25.08
C SER A 568 -33.75 -16.41 24.73
N ILE A 569 -32.76 -16.49 25.62
CA ILE A 569 -31.41 -15.89 25.41
C ILE A 569 -30.53 -16.84 24.58
N GLU A 570 -30.50 -18.14 24.94
CA GLU A 570 -29.68 -19.15 24.28
C GLU A 570 -30.03 -19.35 22.80
N GLU A 571 -31.31 -19.27 22.44
CA GLU A 571 -31.81 -19.39 21.06
C GLU A 571 -31.32 -18.24 20.16
N GLN A 572 -31.03 -17.07 20.71
CA GLN A 572 -30.52 -15.94 19.92
C GLN A 572 -29.16 -16.22 19.27
N ILE A 573 -28.39 -17.15 19.81
CA ILE A 573 -27.09 -17.60 19.31
C ILE A 573 -27.11 -19.04 18.77
N GLY A 574 -28.31 -19.58 18.52
CA GLY A 574 -28.49 -20.89 17.88
C GLY A 574 -28.13 -22.08 18.78
N ILE A 575 -28.16 -21.95 20.12
CA ILE A 575 -27.99 -23.09 21.02
C ILE A 575 -29.21 -24.01 20.93
N SER A 576 -29.00 -25.20 20.39
CA SER A 576 -30.05 -26.22 20.29
C SER A 576 -30.43 -26.79 21.65
N GLU A 577 -31.65 -27.39 21.78
CA GLU A 577 -32.13 -28.01 23.00
C GLU A 577 -31.15 -29.04 23.55
N ASN A 578 -30.49 -29.80 22.70
CA ASN A 578 -29.49 -30.80 23.10
C ASN A 578 -28.17 -30.20 23.61
N ALA A 579 -27.84 -28.97 23.22
CA ALA A 579 -26.60 -28.31 23.58
C ALA A 579 -26.73 -27.38 24.80
N LYS A 580 -27.94 -27.11 25.30
CA LYS A 580 -28.20 -26.17 26.38
C LYS A 580 -27.41 -26.50 27.66
N ASN A 581 -27.38 -27.76 28.07
CA ASN A 581 -26.72 -28.19 29.30
C ASN A 581 -25.20 -27.98 29.23
N THR A 582 -24.61 -28.26 28.07
CA THR A 582 -23.15 -28.05 27.85
C THR A 582 -22.81 -26.58 27.94
N PHE A 583 -23.60 -25.71 27.29
CA PHE A 583 -23.39 -24.26 27.33
C PHE A 583 -23.55 -23.69 28.76
N ARG A 584 -24.59 -24.07 29.46
CA ARG A 584 -24.82 -23.65 30.87
C ARG A 584 -23.69 -24.07 31.80
N GLN A 585 -23.20 -25.31 31.66
CA GLN A 585 -22.02 -25.78 32.41
C GLN A 585 -20.75 -25.00 32.06
N GLU A 586 -20.52 -24.65 30.79
CA GLU A 586 -19.39 -23.81 30.40
C GLU A 586 -19.43 -22.45 31.10
N ILE A 587 -20.60 -21.80 31.13
CA ILE A 587 -20.81 -20.53 31.83
C ILE A 587 -20.50 -20.66 33.30
N LEU A 588 -21.04 -21.68 33.98
CA LEU A 588 -20.82 -21.94 35.43
C LEU A 588 -19.32 -22.13 35.75
N ILE A 589 -18.60 -22.88 34.92
CA ILE A 589 -17.16 -23.09 35.09
C ILE A 589 -16.41 -21.76 34.97
N ARG A 590 -16.82 -20.90 34.06
CA ARG A 590 -16.20 -19.57 33.88
C ARG A 590 -16.50 -18.65 35.06
N ILE A 591 -17.75 -18.60 35.55
CA ILE A 591 -18.12 -17.85 36.76
C ILE A 591 -17.21 -18.26 37.92
N SER A 592 -17.11 -19.59 38.19
CA SER A 592 -16.26 -20.14 39.22
C SER A 592 -14.78 -19.79 39.05
N SER A 593 -14.29 -19.73 37.82
CA SER A 593 -12.91 -19.33 37.52
C SER A 593 -12.66 -17.86 37.81
N TYR A 594 -13.62 -16.96 37.50
CA TYR A 594 -13.52 -15.53 37.78
C TYR A 594 -13.58 -15.27 39.31
N ALA A 595 -14.50 -15.95 40.03
CA ALA A 595 -14.60 -15.86 41.47
C ALA A 595 -13.30 -16.27 42.19
N ARG A 596 -12.65 -17.36 41.75
CA ARG A 596 -11.34 -17.79 42.31
C ARG A 596 -10.23 -16.75 42.09
N LYS A 597 -10.34 -15.91 41.07
CA LYS A 597 -9.38 -14.81 40.76
C LYS A 597 -9.77 -13.49 41.46
N GLY A 598 -10.80 -13.49 42.30
CA GLY A 598 -11.30 -12.30 43.01
C GLY A 598 -11.92 -11.24 42.08
N ARG A 599 -12.42 -11.65 40.92
CA ARG A 599 -13.07 -10.77 39.94
C ARG A 599 -14.53 -11.12 39.78
N SER A 600 -15.41 -10.15 39.63
CA SER A 600 -16.80 -10.36 39.23
C SER A 600 -16.90 -10.79 37.78
N PHE A 601 -17.82 -11.68 37.48
CA PHE A 601 -18.17 -12.03 36.11
C PHE A 601 -19.18 -10.99 35.57
N GLU A 602 -18.83 -10.27 34.57
CA GLU A 602 -19.68 -9.26 33.91
C GLU A 602 -20.18 -9.77 32.56
N TYR A 603 -21.23 -9.15 32.01
CA TYR A 603 -21.83 -9.56 30.73
C TYR A 603 -20.83 -9.56 29.55
N ASN A 604 -19.80 -8.73 29.58
CA ASN A 604 -18.72 -8.66 28.61
C ASN A 604 -17.58 -9.66 28.85
N SER A 605 -17.64 -10.46 29.90
CA SER A 605 -16.63 -11.47 30.26
C SER A 605 -16.66 -12.72 29.38
N HIS A 606 -17.75 -12.92 28.63
CA HIS A 606 -17.92 -14.05 27.72
C HIS A 606 -18.59 -13.60 26.39
N GLU A 607 -17.87 -13.67 25.29
CA GLU A 607 -18.30 -13.11 24.00
C GLU A 607 -19.65 -13.66 23.51
N ARG A 608 -19.85 -14.99 23.57
CA ARG A 608 -21.10 -15.62 23.14
C ARG A 608 -22.30 -15.25 24.02
N LEU A 609 -22.08 -15.12 25.33
CA LEU A 609 -23.15 -14.70 26.25
C LEU A 609 -23.51 -13.23 26.03
N LYS A 610 -22.51 -12.38 25.83
CA LYS A 610 -22.68 -10.98 25.45
C LYS A 610 -23.53 -10.86 24.18
N GLU A 611 -23.14 -11.57 23.13
CA GLU A 611 -23.87 -11.59 21.86
C GLU A 611 -25.33 -12.07 22.05
N ALA A 612 -25.55 -13.09 22.86
CA ALA A 612 -26.89 -13.61 23.15
C ALA A 612 -27.77 -12.57 23.83
N ILE A 613 -27.23 -11.90 24.86
CA ILE A 613 -27.93 -10.86 25.62
C ILE A 613 -28.22 -9.65 24.74
N GLU A 614 -27.23 -9.20 23.96
CA GLU A 614 -27.37 -8.09 23.03
C GLU A 614 -28.47 -8.37 21.99
N LYS A 615 -28.47 -9.55 21.38
CA LYS A 615 -29.49 -9.98 20.42
C LYS A 615 -30.88 -10.10 21.08
N LYS A 616 -30.97 -10.62 22.32
CA LYS A 616 -32.24 -10.73 23.03
C LYS A 616 -32.83 -9.35 23.33
N ILE A 617 -32.02 -8.43 23.88
CA ILE A 617 -32.47 -7.06 24.17
C ILE A 617 -32.91 -6.38 22.88
N PHE A 618 -32.17 -6.58 21.77
CA PHE A 618 -32.54 -6.00 20.49
C PHE A 618 -33.85 -6.61 19.96
N ALA A 619 -34.08 -7.92 20.11
CA ALA A 619 -35.34 -8.54 19.74
C ALA A 619 -36.51 -7.97 20.53
N ASP A 620 -36.34 -7.78 21.85
CA ASP A 620 -37.35 -7.18 22.73
C ASP A 620 -37.57 -5.68 22.40
N LEU A 621 -36.52 -4.97 21.97
CA LEU A 621 -36.59 -3.57 21.53
C LEU A 621 -37.03 -3.39 20.10
N LYS A 622 -37.07 -4.45 19.30
CA LYS A 622 -37.42 -4.39 17.87
C LYS A 622 -38.73 -3.67 17.61
N ASP A 623 -39.74 -3.93 18.42
CA ASP A 623 -41.03 -3.26 18.31
C ASP A 623 -40.94 -1.79 18.75
N VAL A 624 -40.11 -1.50 19.75
CA VAL A 624 -39.83 -0.11 20.17
C VAL A 624 -39.13 0.66 19.05
N VAL A 625 -38.12 0.07 18.40
CA VAL A 625 -37.40 0.69 17.25
C VAL A 625 -38.36 0.91 16.08
N LYS A 626 -39.22 -0.07 15.75
CA LYS A 626 -40.24 0.10 14.71
C LYS A 626 -41.21 1.22 15.01
N ILE A 627 -41.71 1.30 16.24
CA ILE A 627 -42.65 2.33 16.66
C ILE A 627 -42.00 3.71 16.63
N THR A 628 -40.73 3.82 17.15
CA THR A 628 -40.02 5.10 17.22
C THR A 628 -39.60 5.64 15.84
N THR A 629 -39.31 4.76 14.87
CA THR A 629 -38.90 5.17 13.52
C THR A 629 -40.06 5.30 12.53
N SER A 630 -41.21 4.69 12.79
CA SER A 630 -42.38 4.70 11.90
C SER A 630 -43.48 5.70 12.31
N ALA A 631 -43.44 6.23 13.54
CA ALA A 631 -44.46 7.12 14.06
C ALA A 631 -44.37 8.53 13.43
N LYS A 632 -45.45 9.02 12.85
CA LYS A 632 -45.51 10.38 12.29
C LYS A 632 -45.37 11.48 13.35
N THR A 633 -45.68 11.18 14.60
CA THR A 633 -45.50 12.03 15.80
C THR A 633 -45.06 11.16 16.96
N PRO A 634 -43.73 11.07 17.25
CA PRO A 634 -43.23 10.29 18.37
C PRO A 634 -43.65 10.92 19.71
N ASP A 635 -43.96 10.08 20.71
CA ASP A 635 -44.20 10.46 22.10
C ASP A 635 -42.91 11.08 22.72
N PRO A 636 -43.01 12.01 23.68
CA PRO A 636 -41.86 12.62 24.35
C PRO A 636 -40.83 11.62 24.90
N ASP A 637 -41.25 10.51 25.44
CA ASP A 637 -40.38 9.43 25.94
C ASP A 637 -39.65 8.70 24.79
N GLN A 638 -40.31 8.53 23.65
CA GLN A 638 -39.70 7.96 22.44
C GLN A 638 -38.65 8.89 21.86
N LEU A 639 -38.94 10.20 21.79
CA LEU A 639 -37.97 11.22 21.35
C LEU A 639 -36.73 11.25 22.24
N ARG A 640 -36.89 11.13 23.55
CA ARG A 640 -35.76 11.06 24.48
C ARG A 640 -34.87 9.87 24.18
N ARG A 641 -35.43 8.67 24.00
CA ARG A 641 -34.68 7.44 23.67
C ARG A 641 -33.99 7.53 22.32
N ILE A 642 -34.62 8.08 21.30
CA ILE A 642 -34.00 8.32 19.98
C ILE A 642 -32.78 9.22 20.15
N ASN A 643 -32.93 10.33 20.86
CA ASN A 643 -31.86 11.29 21.08
C ASN A 643 -30.68 10.66 21.85
N GLU A 644 -30.94 9.83 22.86
CA GLU A 644 -29.90 9.11 23.59
C GLU A 644 -29.09 8.16 22.66
N VAL A 645 -29.77 7.45 21.76
CA VAL A 645 -29.08 6.58 20.77
C VAL A 645 -28.32 7.39 19.73
N VAL A 646 -28.90 8.49 19.23
CA VAL A 646 -28.21 9.41 18.30
C VAL A 646 -26.97 10.00 18.97
N ASP A 647 -27.08 10.50 20.20
CA ASP A 647 -25.94 11.02 20.96
C ASP A 647 -24.83 10.00 21.12
N ARG A 648 -25.19 8.74 21.33
CA ARG A 648 -24.21 7.65 21.43
C ARG A 648 -23.53 7.32 20.11
N LEU A 649 -24.29 7.21 19.03
CA LEU A 649 -23.76 7.04 17.70
C LEU A 649 -22.76 8.15 17.34
N VAL A 650 -23.06 9.40 17.76
CA VAL A 650 -22.20 10.55 17.53
C VAL A 650 -20.93 10.49 18.39
N LYS A 651 -21.05 10.19 19.67
CA LYS A 651 -19.90 10.25 20.60
C LYS A 651 -18.95 9.07 20.50
N GLU A 652 -19.47 7.86 20.23
CA GLU A 652 -18.69 6.61 20.32
C GLU A 652 -18.45 5.94 18.97
N HIS A 653 -19.36 6.12 18.00
CA HIS A 653 -19.30 5.43 16.72
C HIS A 653 -18.91 6.31 15.55
N GLY A 654 -18.58 7.61 15.77
CA GLY A 654 -18.09 8.52 14.75
C GLY A 654 -19.13 8.97 13.73
N TYR A 655 -20.42 8.87 14.05
CA TYR A 655 -21.50 9.45 13.24
C TYR A 655 -21.63 10.96 13.49
N CYS A 656 -22.14 11.70 12.51
CA CYS A 656 -22.65 13.05 12.76
C CYS A 656 -24.16 12.98 13.06
N PRO A 657 -24.78 14.03 13.62
CA PRO A 657 -26.22 13.99 13.94
C PRO A 657 -27.11 13.69 12.73
N VAL A 658 -26.70 14.10 11.53
CA VAL A 658 -27.46 13.85 10.29
C VAL A 658 -27.43 12.36 9.96
N CYS A 659 -26.24 11.77 9.78
CA CYS A 659 -26.13 10.38 9.38
C CYS A 659 -26.55 9.38 10.48
N ALA A 660 -26.49 9.76 11.77
CA ALA A 660 -27.04 8.95 12.85
C ALA A 660 -28.56 8.81 12.75
N ASN A 661 -29.26 9.93 12.49
CA ASN A 661 -30.72 9.91 12.26
C ASN A 661 -31.11 9.14 10.98
N GLU A 662 -30.34 9.32 9.90
CA GLU A 662 -30.53 8.58 8.66
C GLU A 662 -30.36 7.07 8.87
N LEU A 663 -29.34 6.64 9.64
CA LEU A 663 -29.09 5.25 9.99
C LEU A 663 -30.27 4.64 10.75
N LEU A 664 -30.79 5.34 11.79
CA LEU A 664 -31.93 4.87 12.56
C LEU A 664 -33.18 4.74 11.69
N THR A 665 -33.45 5.73 10.83
CA THR A 665 -34.58 5.70 9.89
C THR A 665 -34.44 4.53 8.91
N TYR A 666 -33.23 4.31 8.39
CA TYR A 666 -32.92 3.23 7.49
C TYR A 666 -33.18 1.86 8.13
N VAL A 667 -32.63 1.62 9.32
CA VAL A 667 -32.80 0.36 10.06
C VAL A 667 -34.26 0.15 10.45
N GLY A 668 -34.97 1.20 10.86
CA GLY A 668 -36.40 1.13 11.12
C GLY A 668 -37.21 0.65 9.90
N THR A 669 -36.84 1.15 8.70
CA THR A 669 -37.44 0.70 7.45
C THR A 669 -37.10 -0.77 7.13
N LEU A 670 -35.88 -1.22 7.41
CA LEU A 670 -35.48 -2.63 7.23
C LEU A 670 -36.24 -3.59 8.15
N LEU A 671 -36.48 -3.18 9.38
CA LEU A 671 -37.19 -4.00 10.39
C LEU A 671 -38.70 -4.04 10.19
N SER A 672 -39.25 -3.10 9.38
CA SER A 672 -40.66 -3.04 9.02
C SER A 672 -41.03 -3.89 7.80
N ARG A 673 -40.02 -4.29 7.01
CA ARG A 673 -40.15 -5.24 5.91
C ARG A 673 -40.08 -6.69 6.39
#